data_ac8018d617486fa5a06406ac7c2e0c8d
#
_entry.id   ac8018d617486fa5a06406ac7c2e0c8d
#
_cell.length_a   1.000
_cell.length_b   1.000
_cell.length_c   1.000
_cell.angle_alpha   90.00
_cell.angle_beta   90.00
_cell.angle_gamma   90.00
#
_symmetry.space_group_name_H-M   'P 1'
#
loop_
_entity.id
_entity.type
_entity.pdbx_description
1 polymer ?
#
loop_
_entity_poly.entity_id
_entity_poly.type
_entity_poly.pdbx_seq_one_letter_code
_entity_poly.pdbx_strand_id
1 'polypeptide(L)'
;MKLPKPIAGLKRALFDRRVRRTPPDPRREALRETRVRAENARDAGDWAQAAHFYALTLKDDESDVSNRVQYAHALKECGRLSEAEAVYLQAVALRRDFPETYLHLGHVLKLQGRDEDAKDAYADALKWNPDFRAARDELVAMGARGRLPHHAFGRDAVTERLGELSVLLKQVRETEQELARVSVFPVQAWDAFRQSHPLVGPPPAASPPPTFQVLIEGRSAPPSAVRATLNALLDQSVVDWTAVVLADATVAAHPVASLAIRDGRVSFSPALEDQAAERATVLISAGTVLETQALAWLGYALAETGRAAVYADHDHHTRHWRTGVMRLDPVLQSAPDRDDLETVPVPPAVVALAANIAAPERIDNEGRRGALLAALSNGGAAHLPRVIASDWIDEPASDLPGESTAPWQKSAPASIGGRILVVVPTRDEPGLLRSCVESLKRYAAAPDLIDILILDNRSRDPETAAVLAALQEAGLARSCSMDEPFNWSRFNNLGVVGDDAPILVFANNDIEAMTTGWDDRLRVDLARQEVGVVGVRLLYPDGTLQHAGVALGGVEGRPVHEGLHSAPGEGGPLGRWLRRRSVSSVTGAFMAMRREVFEQLGGFDEALAIGYNDTDLCFKARAAGLRILYDPEIALTHHESRTRGLNQRGERVRWDDSELTDFHARWRKAQFVDMSRNPQWVAAQSRVFDGYRDLGPRETTEWLHRSARPDPWRIMPEDQVADD
;
A
#
# COMPACT_ATOMS: atom_id res chain seq x y z
N MET A 1 16.32 35.14 -22.59
CA MET A 1 15.25 35.47 -21.67
C MET A 1 15.77 35.16 -20.27
N LYS A 2 15.97 36.17 -19.45
CA LYS A 2 16.72 36.09 -18.18
C LYS A 2 15.83 35.58 -17.06
N LEU A 3 16.25 34.52 -16.35
CA LEU A 3 15.66 34.03 -15.13
C LEU A 3 15.78 35.05 -13.99
N PRO A 4 14.77 35.23 -13.11
CA PRO A 4 14.87 36.16 -11.99
C PRO A 4 15.71 35.57 -10.84
N LYS A 5 16.47 36.45 -10.21
CA LYS A 5 17.36 36.21 -9.08
C LYS A 5 16.57 35.82 -7.81
N PRO A 6 17.12 35.00 -6.91
CA PRO A 6 16.46 34.61 -5.67
C PRO A 6 16.34 35.77 -4.69
N ILE A 7 15.22 35.78 -3.97
CA ILE A 7 14.80 36.81 -3.02
C ILE A 7 15.68 36.75 -1.75
N ALA A 8 16.70 37.59 -1.69
CA ALA A 8 17.56 37.75 -0.52
C ALA A 8 16.94 38.66 0.58
N GLY A 9 15.69 39.09 0.42
CA GLY A 9 15.05 40.08 1.29
C GLY A 9 14.18 39.54 2.44
N LEU A 10 13.87 38.23 2.47
CA LEU A 10 12.89 37.71 3.45
C LEU A 10 13.48 37.32 4.83
N LYS A 11 14.80 37.32 4.98
CA LYS A 11 15.46 36.97 6.26
C LYS A 11 15.51 38.07 7.31
N ARG A 12 15.11 39.32 6.98
CA ARG A 12 15.24 40.46 7.91
C ARG A 12 13.94 41.01 8.48
N ALA A 13 12.78 40.60 7.96
CA ALA A 13 11.48 41.13 8.38
C ALA A 13 10.75 40.29 9.44
N LEU A 14 11.24 39.10 9.79
CA LEU A 14 10.59 38.20 10.77
C LEU A 14 11.19 38.26 12.19
N PHE A 15 12.26 39.06 12.41
CA PHE A 15 12.96 39.06 13.71
C PHE A 15 12.66 40.28 14.61
N ASP A 16 11.87 41.26 14.19
CA ASP A 16 11.63 42.50 14.97
C ASP A 16 10.14 42.79 15.24
N ARG A 17 9.42 41.80 15.84
CA ARG A 17 8.21 42.07 16.63
C ARG A 17 8.32 41.45 18.01
N ARG A 18 9.06 42.11 18.91
CA ARG A 18 8.88 41.95 20.34
C ARG A 18 7.51 42.55 20.72
N VAL A 19 6.47 41.71 20.67
CA VAL A 19 5.21 42.04 21.33
C VAL A 19 5.50 41.95 22.84
N ARG A 20 5.42 43.09 23.54
CA ARG A 20 5.40 43.14 25.00
C ARG A 20 4.18 42.32 25.47
N ARG A 21 4.40 41.10 25.94
CA ARG A 21 3.37 40.32 26.61
C ARG A 21 3.15 40.93 27.98
N THR A 22 1.97 41.49 28.22
CA THR A 22 1.43 41.67 29.58
C THR A 22 1.37 40.33 30.25
N PRO A 23 1.75 40.20 31.54
CA PRO A 23 1.62 38.91 32.27
C PRO A 23 0.18 38.45 32.18
N PRO A 24 -0.07 37.14 31.95
CA PRO A 24 -1.40 36.60 31.85
C PRO A 24 -2.13 36.80 33.20
N ASP A 25 -3.39 37.17 33.13
CA ASP A 25 -4.26 37.28 34.29
C ASP A 25 -4.34 35.90 34.99
N PRO A 26 -3.93 35.76 36.26
CA PRO A 26 -3.89 34.48 36.95
C PRO A 26 -5.24 33.74 36.96
N ARG A 27 -6.35 34.49 36.93
CA ARG A 27 -7.70 33.91 36.83
C ARG A 27 -7.96 33.27 35.47
N ARG A 28 -7.51 33.91 34.40
CA ARG A 28 -7.62 33.36 33.04
C ARG A 28 -6.74 32.12 32.84
N GLU A 29 -5.60 32.07 33.48
CA GLU A 29 -4.69 30.91 33.43
C GLU A 29 -5.27 29.74 34.20
N ALA A 30 -5.79 29.93 35.40
CA ALA A 30 -6.49 28.90 36.19
C ALA A 30 -7.73 28.34 35.45
N LEU A 31 -8.50 29.21 34.78
CA LEU A 31 -9.65 28.79 33.97
C LEU A 31 -9.21 27.95 32.76
N ARG A 32 -8.12 28.32 32.09
CA ARG A 32 -7.54 27.58 31.01
C ARG A 32 -7.05 26.19 31.44
N GLU A 33 -6.37 26.10 32.59
CA GLU A 33 -5.96 24.81 33.15
C GLU A 33 -7.15 23.93 33.49
N THR A 34 -8.21 24.49 34.08
CA THR A 34 -9.44 23.74 34.43
C THR A 34 -10.12 23.21 33.17
N ARG A 35 -10.13 24.01 32.08
CA ARG A 35 -10.65 23.59 30.78
C ARG A 35 -9.82 22.46 30.15
N VAL A 36 -8.50 22.56 30.19
CA VAL A 36 -7.60 21.48 29.73
C VAL A 36 -7.83 20.19 30.52
N ARG A 37 -8.05 20.28 31.84
CA ARG A 37 -8.38 19.11 32.65
C ARG A 37 -9.73 18.51 32.26
N ALA A 38 -10.74 19.34 31.95
CA ALA A 38 -12.03 18.87 31.45
C ALA A 38 -11.89 18.12 30.12
N GLU A 39 -11.12 18.69 29.18
CA GLU A 39 -10.85 18.10 27.86
C GLU A 39 -10.06 16.78 28.00
N ASN A 40 -9.02 16.75 28.83
CA ASN A 40 -8.25 15.53 29.08
C ASN A 40 -9.10 14.41 29.74
N ALA A 41 -9.98 14.76 30.70
CA ALA A 41 -10.89 13.80 31.32
C ALA A 41 -11.91 13.25 30.30
N ARG A 42 -12.44 14.11 29.43
CA ARG A 42 -13.30 13.72 28.30
C ARG A 42 -12.58 12.74 27.37
N ASP A 43 -11.35 13.08 26.96
CA ASP A 43 -10.56 12.29 26.03
C ASP A 43 -10.09 10.96 26.63
N ALA A 44 -9.98 10.89 27.96
CA ALA A 44 -9.74 9.67 28.71
C ALA A 44 -11.01 8.83 28.95
N GLY A 45 -12.19 9.32 28.57
CA GLY A 45 -13.48 8.66 28.85
C GLY A 45 -13.93 8.75 30.31
N ASP A 46 -13.28 9.55 31.14
CA ASP A 46 -13.71 9.81 32.52
C ASP A 46 -14.77 10.93 32.51
N TRP A 47 -15.97 10.54 32.14
CA TRP A 47 -17.10 11.45 31.98
C TRP A 47 -17.52 12.12 33.28
N ALA A 48 -17.32 11.46 34.42
CA ALA A 48 -17.63 12.03 35.74
C ALA A 48 -16.69 13.19 36.08
N GLN A 49 -15.37 13.01 35.85
CA GLN A 49 -14.39 14.09 36.01
C GLN A 49 -14.58 15.18 34.98
N ALA A 50 -14.85 14.81 33.71
CA ALA A 50 -15.13 15.78 32.66
C ALA A 50 -16.31 16.69 33.04
N ALA A 51 -17.43 16.11 33.45
CA ALA A 51 -18.58 16.87 33.92
C ALA A 51 -18.24 17.78 35.11
N HIS A 52 -17.46 17.30 36.08
CA HIS A 52 -17.02 18.09 37.20
C HIS A 52 -16.21 19.34 36.78
N PHE A 53 -15.22 19.15 35.93
CA PHE A 53 -14.37 20.26 35.47
C PHE A 53 -15.11 21.21 34.53
N TYR A 54 -15.98 20.73 33.63
CA TYR A 54 -16.82 21.60 32.81
C TYR A 54 -17.79 22.45 33.67
N ALA A 55 -18.37 21.88 34.73
CA ALA A 55 -19.19 22.63 35.64
C ALA A 55 -18.41 23.72 36.41
N LEU A 56 -17.12 23.46 36.70
CA LEU A 56 -16.27 24.48 37.33
C LEU A 56 -15.96 25.64 36.38
N THR A 57 -15.67 25.35 35.10
CA THR A 57 -15.41 26.40 34.12
C THR A 57 -16.65 27.27 33.87
N LEU A 58 -17.86 26.70 33.93
CA LEU A 58 -19.11 27.42 33.77
C LEU A 58 -19.45 28.36 34.96
N LYS A 59 -18.86 28.17 36.13
CA LYS A 59 -19.01 29.11 37.27
C LYS A 59 -18.33 30.45 37.03
N ASP A 60 -17.27 30.45 36.17
CA ASP A 60 -16.51 31.65 35.88
C ASP A 60 -17.04 32.35 34.60
N ASP A 61 -17.65 31.59 33.68
CA ASP A 61 -18.32 32.14 32.48
C ASP A 61 -19.60 31.34 32.20
N GLU A 62 -20.69 31.79 32.75
CA GLU A 62 -22.02 31.19 32.56
C GLU A 62 -22.56 31.41 31.12
N SER A 63 -21.94 32.27 30.33
CA SER A 63 -22.37 32.56 28.93
C SER A 63 -21.67 31.72 27.90
N ASP A 64 -20.65 30.90 28.25
CA ASP A 64 -19.93 30.01 27.31
C ASP A 64 -20.82 28.84 26.89
N VAL A 65 -21.50 29.03 25.73
CA VAL A 65 -22.38 28.03 25.16
C VAL A 65 -21.65 26.74 24.77
N SER A 66 -20.41 26.88 24.23
CA SER A 66 -19.61 25.73 23.81
C SER A 66 -19.27 24.82 25.01
N ASN A 67 -18.82 25.42 26.10
CA ASN A 67 -18.50 24.72 27.32
C ASN A 67 -19.74 24.09 27.97
N ARG A 68 -20.89 24.79 27.87
CA ARG A 68 -22.18 24.28 28.35
C ARG A 68 -22.63 23.03 27.57
N VAL A 69 -22.44 23.02 26.26
CA VAL A 69 -22.72 21.84 25.42
C VAL A 69 -21.82 20.67 25.81
N GLN A 70 -20.52 20.90 26.04
CA GLN A 70 -19.60 19.85 26.48
C GLN A 70 -19.95 19.32 27.89
N TYR A 71 -20.39 20.19 28.77
CA TYR A 71 -20.88 19.77 30.10
C TYR A 71 -22.11 18.88 30.00
N ALA A 72 -23.10 19.28 29.19
CA ALA A 72 -24.29 18.48 28.93
C ALA A 72 -23.95 17.13 28.28
N HIS A 73 -22.97 17.10 27.37
CA HIS A 73 -22.49 15.87 26.78
C HIS A 73 -21.87 14.93 27.82
N ALA A 74 -21.00 15.44 28.68
CA ALA A 74 -20.42 14.65 29.75
C ALA A 74 -21.48 14.09 30.74
N LEU A 75 -22.49 14.88 31.05
CA LEU A 75 -23.63 14.42 31.88
C LEU A 75 -24.41 13.29 31.17
N LYS A 76 -24.64 13.41 29.86
CA LYS A 76 -25.31 12.37 29.06
C LYS A 76 -24.52 11.05 29.12
N GLU A 77 -23.21 11.11 28.91
CA GLU A 77 -22.34 9.92 28.97
C GLU A 77 -22.24 9.31 30.38
N CYS A 78 -22.45 10.12 31.43
CA CYS A 78 -22.62 9.63 32.81
C CYS A 78 -24.00 8.99 33.10
N GLY A 79 -24.91 8.97 32.13
CA GLY A 79 -26.29 8.51 32.33
C GLY A 79 -27.19 9.49 33.08
N ARG A 80 -26.71 10.73 33.38
CA ARG A 80 -27.45 11.79 34.09
C ARG A 80 -28.33 12.56 33.11
N LEU A 81 -29.27 11.83 32.48
CA LEU A 81 -30.00 12.32 31.30
C LEU A 81 -30.87 13.53 31.57
N SER A 82 -31.58 13.59 32.74
CA SER A 82 -32.43 14.73 33.08
C SER A 82 -31.60 16.01 33.35
N GLU A 83 -30.41 15.89 33.88
CA GLU A 83 -29.52 17.03 34.08
C GLU A 83 -28.89 17.47 32.76
N ALA A 84 -28.52 16.52 31.90
CA ALA A 84 -28.03 16.82 30.57
C ALA A 84 -29.08 17.60 29.76
N GLU A 85 -30.33 17.18 29.79
CA GLU A 85 -31.46 17.88 29.13
C GLU A 85 -31.57 19.33 29.64
N ALA A 86 -31.59 19.53 30.98
CA ALA A 86 -31.68 20.86 31.54
C ALA A 86 -30.53 21.78 31.08
N VAL A 87 -29.32 21.25 31.00
CA VAL A 87 -28.14 22.01 30.57
C VAL A 87 -28.18 22.30 29.05
N TYR A 88 -28.66 21.36 28.22
CA TYR A 88 -28.86 21.63 26.79
C TYR A 88 -29.94 22.71 26.56
N LEU A 89 -31.05 22.67 27.31
CA LEU A 89 -32.08 23.71 27.25
C LEU A 89 -31.53 25.10 27.62
N GLN A 90 -30.65 25.18 28.64
CA GLN A 90 -29.94 26.42 28.97
C GLN A 90 -29.02 26.88 27.79
N ALA A 91 -28.33 25.96 27.15
CA ALA A 91 -27.50 26.28 25.97
C ALA A 91 -28.34 26.82 24.82
N VAL A 92 -29.50 26.20 24.54
CA VAL A 92 -30.48 26.67 23.57
C VAL A 92 -31.00 28.07 23.94
N ALA A 93 -31.28 28.33 25.20
CA ALA A 93 -31.78 29.64 25.65
C ALA A 93 -30.72 30.76 25.43
N LEU A 94 -29.44 30.46 25.59
CA LEU A 94 -28.32 31.39 25.37
C LEU A 94 -28.05 31.61 23.88
N ARG A 95 -28.20 30.57 23.06
CA ARG A 95 -27.91 30.63 21.62
C ARG A 95 -28.87 29.75 20.83
N ARG A 96 -29.94 30.37 20.36
CA ARG A 96 -31.04 29.67 19.67
C ARG A 96 -30.70 29.26 18.24
N ASP A 97 -29.73 29.89 17.61
CA ASP A 97 -29.33 29.70 16.21
C ASP A 97 -28.24 28.64 16.01
N PHE A 98 -28.04 27.75 16.99
CA PHE A 98 -26.99 26.74 16.96
C PHE A 98 -27.57 25.33 16.79
N PRO A 99 -27.67 24.81 15.57
CA PRO A 99 -28.37 23.56 15.23
C PRO A 99 -27.85 22.33 16.01
N GLU A 100 -26.54 22.28 16.29
CA GLU A 100 -25.91 21.16 16.98
C GLU A 100 -26.45 20.95 18.39
N THR A 101 -26.83 22.05 19.08
CA THR A 101 -27.40 21.95 20.42
C THR A 101 -28.74 21.22 20.40
N TYR A 102 -29.57 21.50 19.41
CA TYR A 102 -30.85 20.80 19.24
C TYR A 102 -30.67 19.33 18.84
N LEU A 103 -29.68 19.01 18.02
CA LEU A 103 -29.35 17.63 17.68
C LEU A 103 -28.99 16.83 18.96
N HIS A 104 -28.12 17.38 19.78
CA HIS A 104 -27.70 16.70 21.00
C HIS A 104 -28.82 16.62 22.06
N LEU A 105 -29.67 17.63 22.13
CA LEU A 105 -30.89 17.58 22.94
C LEU A 105 -31.80 16.44 22.48
N GLY A 106 -32.02 16.32 21.16
CA GLY A 106 -32.77 15.22 20.59
C GLY A 106 -32.21 13.84 20.96
N HIS A 107 -30.89 13.67 20.94
CA HIS A 107 -30.25 12.42 21.36
C HIS A 107 -30.54 12.11 22.85
N VAL A 108 -30.54 13.12 23.74
CA VAL A 108 -30.85 12.91 25.16
C VAL A 108 -32.31 12.51 25.36
N LEU A 109 -33.23 13.19 24.67
CA LEU A 109 -34.67 12.90 24.73
C LEU A 109 -34.98 11.49 24.20
N LYS A 110 -34.30 11.07 23.14
CA LYS A 110 -34.39 9.71 22.58
C LYS A 110 -33.91 8.66 23.61
N LEU A 111 -32.79 8.92 24.31
CA LEU A 111 -32.29 8.04 25.37
C LEU A 111 -33.23 7.96 26.60
N GLN A 112 -34.04 8.98 26.80
CA GLN A 112 -35.08 8.99 27.85
C GLN A 112 -36.37 8.28 27.39
N GLY A 113 -36.45 7.78 26.16
CA GLY A 113 -37.67 7.18 25.58
C GLY A 113 -38.74 8.19 25.15
N ARG A 114 -38.41 9.48 25.08
CA ARG A 114 -39.30 10.59 24.70
C ARG A 114 -39.18 10.89 23.22
N ASP A 115 -39.62 9.93 22.41
CA ASP A 115 -39.40 9.94 20.95
C ASP A 115 -40.03 11.13 20.25
N GLU A 116 -41.25 11.59 20.66
CA GLU A 116 -41.90 12.74 20.03
C GLU A 116 -41.18 14.05 20.33
N ASP A 117 -40.72 14.23 21.57
CA ASP A 117 -39.89 15.39 21.94
C ASP A 117 -38.54 15.40 21.24
N ALA A 118 -37.95 14.23 21.04
CA ALA A 118 -36.71 14.07 20.27
C ALA A 118 -36.91 14.48 18.80
N LYS A 119 -38.03 14.06 18.17
CA LYS A 119 -38.36 14.47 16.80
C LYS A 119 -38.58 16.00 16.70
N ASP A 120 -39.18 16.62 17.71
CA ASP A 120 -39.32 18.06 17.76
C ASP A 120 -37.97 18.77 17.84
N ALA A 121 -37.06 18.28 18.69
CA ALA A 121 -35.71 18.83 18.79
C ALA A 121 -34.94 18.70 17.48
N TYR A 122 -34.99 17.56 16.80
CA TYR A 122 -34.35 17.41 15.48
C TYR A 122 -34.97 18.32 14.42
N ALA A 123 -36.29 18.50 14.44
CA ALA A 123 -36.97 19.44 13.54
C ALA A 123 -36.54 20.88 13.82
N ASP A 124 -36.36 21.26 15.10
CA ASP A 124 -35.86 22.58 15.47
C ASP A 124 -34.43 22.82 14.99
N ALA A 125 -33.56 21.81 15.03
CA ALA A 125 -32.22 21.89 14.42
C ALA A 125 -32.31 22.24 12.92
N LEU A 126 -33.25 21.65 12.18
CA LEU A 126 -33.46 21.91 10.76
C LEU A 126 -34.12 23.26 10.47
N LYS A 127 -34.82 23.91 11.42
CA LYS A 127 -35.28 25.28 11.29
C LYS A 127 -34.15 26.28 11.15
N TRP A 128 -33.01 26.01 11.88
CA TRP A 128 -31.85 26.87 11.88
C TRP A 128 -30.84 26.50 10.78
N ASN A 129 -30.73 25.23 10.45
CA ASN A 129 -29.92 24.75 9.32
C ASN A 129 -30.72 23.66 8.56
N PRO A 130 -31.44 24.04 7.50
CA PRO A 130 -32.22 23.09 6.68
C PRO A 130 -31.40 21.96 6.06
N ASP A 131 -30.10 22.19 5.85
CA ASP A 131 -29.16 21.23 5.28
C ASP A 131 -28.44 20.38 6.34
N PHE A 132 -28.81 20.50 7.62
CA PHE A 132 -28.17 19.77 8.70
C PHE A 132 -28.48 18.26 8.64
N ARG A 133 -27.61 17.55 7.95
CA ARG A 133 -27.77 16.14 7.59
C ARG A 133 -28.04 15.26 8.81
N ALA A 134 -27.27 15.40 9.91
CA ALA A 134 -27.41 14.56 11.09
C ALA A 134 -28.83 14.61 11.71
N ALA A 135 -29.43 15.80 11.82
CA ALA A 135 -30.78 15.94 12.33
C ALA A 135 -31.83 15.39 11.36
N ARG A 136 -31.60 15.52 10.06
CA ARG A 136 -32.46 14.95 9.02
C ARG A 136 -32.45 13.43 9.07
N ASP A 137 -31.26 12.82 9.14
CA ASP A 137 -31.09 11.38 9.19
C ASP A 137 -31.76 10.77 10.42
N GLU A 138 -31.70 11.45 11.58
CA GLU A 138 -32.41 11.04 12.79
C GLU A 138 -33.94 11.11 12.64
N LEU A 139 -34.48 12.17 12.04
CA LEU A 139 -35.92 12.27 11.75
C LEU A 139 -36.39 11.17 10.78
N VAL A 140 -35.61 10.87 9.76
CA VAL A 140 -35.92 9.79 8.82
C VAL A 140 -35.85 8.43 9.53
N ALA A 141 -34.86 8.18 10.34
CA ALA A 141 -34.69 6.94 11.11
C ALA A 141 -35.85 6.72 12.09
N MET A 142 -36.42 7.82 12.65
CA MET A 142 -37.56 7.79 13.53
C MET A 142 -38.94 7.83 12.79
N GLY A 143 -38.94 7.68 11.47
CA GLY A 143 -40.17 7.67 10.67
C GLY A 143 -40.90 9.03 10.59
N ALA A 144 -40.23 10.13 10.98
CA ALA A 144 -40.85 11.46 11.08
C ALA A 144 -40.64 12.36 9.84
N ARG A 145 -40.65 11.78 8.64
CA ARG A 145 -40.43 12.51 7.38
C ARG A 145 -41.33 13.73 7.20
N GLY A 146 -42.58 13.71 7.73
CA GLY A 146 -43.50 14.83 7.68
C GLY A 146 -43.09 16.08 8.48
N ARG A 147 -42.04 15.99 9.32
CA ARG A 147 -41.48 17.11 10.09
C ARG A 147 -40.31 17.81 9.39
N LEU A 148 -39.92 17.33 8.20
CA LEU A 148 -38.86 17.97 7.40
C LEU A 148 -39.39 19.32 6.82
N PRO A 149 -38.57 20.39 6.77
CA PRO A 149 -38.97 21.68 6.26
C PRO A 149 -39.46 21.62 4.79
N HIS A 150 -40.60 22.23 4.47
CA HIS A 150 -41.22 22.18 3.11
C HIS A 150 -40.35 22.76 1.98
N HIS A 151 -39.45 23.68 2.27
CA HIS A 151 -38.53 24.22 1.26
C HIS A 151 -37.33 23.29 0.96
N ALA A 152 -37.14 22.24 1.75
CA ALA A 152 -36.27 21.13 1.38
C ALA A 152 -36.82 20.27 0.23
N PHE A 153 -38.06 20.47 -0.21
CA PHE A 153 -38.72 19.67 -1.26
C PHE A 153 -38.78 20.35 -2.62
N GLY A 154 -38.48 21.64 -2.76
CA GLY A 154 -38.69 22.41 -3.99
C GLY A 154 -37.58 22.34 -5.06
N ARG A 155 -36.42 21.81 -4.74
CA ARG A 155 -35.37 21.44 -5.72
C ARG A 155 -35.27 19.92 -5.93
N ASP A 156 -36.27 19.13 -5.55
CA ASP A 156 -35.93 18.01 -4.66
C ASP A 156 -36.55 16.67 -5.00
N ALA A 157 -37.24 16.50 -6.08
CA ALA A 157 -37.42 15.14 -6.60
C ALA A 157 -36.14 14.52 -7.12
N VAL A 158 -35.20 15.35 -7.56
CA VAL A 158 -33.86 14.91 -8.02
C VAL A 158 -32.93 14.69 -6.82
N THR A 159 -32.90 15.60 -5.84
CA THR A 159 -32.07 15.50 -4.64
C THR A 159 -32.54 14.40 -3.69
N GLU A 160 -33.85 14.19 -3.59
CA GLU A 160 -34.46 13.08 -2.85
C GLU A 160 -34.12 11.73 -3.51
N ARG A 161 -34.21 11.62 -4.83
CA ARG A 161 -33.77 10.42 -5.57
C ARG A 161 -32.26 10.22 -5.52
N LEU A 162 -31.46 11.30 -5.54
CA LEU A 162 -30.02 11.21 -5.34
C LEU A 162 -29.67 10.78 -3.91
N GLY A 163 -30.42 11.23 -2.92
CA GLY A 163 -30.32 10.78 -1.54
C GLY A 163 -30.70 9.30 -1.38
N GLU A 164 -31.81 8.88 -1.99
CA GLU A 164 -32.22 7.46 -2.01
C GLU A 164 -31.23 6.59 -2.78
N LEU A 165 -30.73 7.07 -3.91
CA LEU A 165 -29.64 6.42 -4.66
C LEU A 165 -28.34 6.34 -3.85
N SER A 166 -28.01 7.37 -3.10
CA SER A 166 -26.83 7.36 -2.21
C SER A 166 -26.96 6.35 -1.07
N VAL A 167 -28.15 6.23 -0.48
CA VAL A 167 -28.44 5.20 0.54
C VAL A 167 -28.43 3.80 -0.07
N LEU A 168 -29.04 3.62 -1.24
CA LEU A 168 -29.00 2.35 -1.98
C LEU A 168 -27.58 1.99 -2.41
N LEU A 169 -26.78 2.93 -2.89
CA LEU A 169 -25.38 2.72 -3.22
C LEU A 169 -24.54 2.37 -1.99
N LYS A 170 -24.84 2.97 -0.84
CA LYS A 170 -24.20 2.58 0.43
C LYS A 170 -24.60 1.16 0.84
N GLN A 171 -25.88 0.81 0.75
CA GLN A 171 -26.36 -0.55 1.01
C GLN A 171 -25.79 -1.55 0.01
N VAL A 172 -25.71 -1.20 -1.28
CA VAL A 172 -25.07 -2.04 -2.30
C VAL A 172 -23.59 -2.22 -1.99
N ARG A 173 -22.85 -1.16 -1.61
CA ARG A 173 -21.45 -1.28 -1.17
C ARG A 173 -21.29 -2.14 0.08
N GLU A 174 -22.15 -1.98 1.07
CA GLU A 174 -22.13 -2.80 2.29
C GLU A 174 -22.44 -4.26 1.95
N THR A 175 -23.41 -4.49 1.05
CA THR A 175 -23.76 -5.84 0.56
C THR A 175 -22.67 -6.40 -0.36
N GLU A 176 -22.03 -5.60 -1.21
CA GLU A 176 -20.86 -6.00 -1.99
C GLU A 176 -19.66 -6.34 -1.09
N GLN A 177 -19.43 -5.56 -0.03
CA GLN A 177 -18.39 -5.86 0.95
C GLN A 177 -18.69 -7.14 1.73
N GLU A 178 -19.95 -7.40 2.07
CA GLU A 178 -20.37 -8.66 2.70
C GLU A 178 -20.29 -9.83 1.73
N LEU A 179 -20.72 -9.66 0.48
CA LEU A 179 -20.58 -10.66 -0.58
C LEU A 179 -19.12 -10.89 -0.95
N ALA A 180 -18.29 -9.85 -1.00
CA ALA A 180 -16.85 -9.98 -1.21
C ALA A 180 -16.18 -10.74 -0.06
N ARG A 181 -16.64 -10.55 1.19
CA ARG A 181 -16.19 -11.37 2.33
C ARG A 181 -16.60 -12.83 2.19
N VAL A 182 -17.79 -13.10 1.66
CA VAL A 182 -18.28 -14.47 1.41
C VAL A 182 -17.60 -15.10 0.19
N SER A 183 -17.13 -14.28 -0.77
CA SER A 183 -16.44 -14.70 -2.00
C SER A 183 -14.92 -14.80 -1.84
N VAL A 184 -14.38 -14.44 -0.68
CA VAL A 184 -12.95 -14.55 -0.38
C VAL A 184 -12.65 -15.90 0.23
N PHE A 185 -11.77 -16.64 -0.41
CA PHE A 185 -11.27 -17.91 0.10
C PHE A 185 -10.04 -17.67 0.96
N PRO A 186 -9.97 -18.20 2.18
CA PRO A 186 -8.76 -18.08 3.01
C PRO A 186 -7.58 -18.78 2.34
N VAL A 187 -6.36 -18.33 2.67
CA VAL A 187 -5.11 -18.84 2.07
C VAL A 187 -5.00 -20.36 2.08
N GLN A 188 -5.52 -21.00 3.12
CA GLN A 188 -5.46 -22.46 3.29
C GLN A 188 -6.48 -23.22 2.42
N ALA A 189 -7.41 -22.53 1.78
CA ALA A 189 -8.49 -23.11 0.99
C ALA A 189 -8.27 -22.97 -0.52
N TRP A 190 -7.01 -22.93 -0.98
CA TRP A 190 -6.68 -22.81 -2.40
C TRP A 190 -7.30 -23.90 -3.27
N ASP A 191 -7.25 -25.15 -2.82
CA ASP A 191 -7.85 -26.27 -3.56
C ASP A 191 -9.37 -26.08 -3.77
N ALA A 192 -10.08 -25.62 -2.73
CA ALA A 192 -11.51 -25.34 -2.82
C ALA A 192 -11.79 -24.15 -3.74
N PHE A 193 -10.94 -23.12 -3.69
CA PHE A 193 -11.00 -21.98 -4.60
C PHE A 193 -10.86 -22.44 -6.06
N ARG A 194 -9.84 -23.22 -6.38
CA ARG A 194 -9.60 -23.72 -7.74
C ARG A 194 -10.73 -24.61 -8.26
N GLN A 195 -11.31 -25.45 -7.41
CA GLN A 195 -12.45 -26.30 -7.78
C GLN A 195 -13.74 -25.52 -8.04
N SER A 196 -13.98 -24.43 -7.29
CA SER A 196 -15.20 -23.62 -7.42
C SER A 196 -15.10 -22.57 -8.53
N HIS A 197 -13.87 -22.23 -8.98
CA HIS A 197 -13.60 -21.21 -9.99
C HIS A 197 -12.80 -21.78 -11.16
N PRO A 198 -13.42 -22.64 -12.01
CA PRO A 198 -12.77 -23.17 -13.20
C PRO A 198 -12.44 -22.02 -14.17
N LEU A 199 -11.33 -22.17 -14.89
CA LEU A 199 -10.91 -21.16 -15.86
C LEU A 199 -11.91 -21.08 -17.03
N VAL A 200 -12.70 -20.01 -17.07
CA VAL A 200 -13.57 -19.71 -18.22
C VAL A 200 -12.77 -19.10 -19.36
N GLY A 201 -13.29 -19.21 -20.60
CA GLY A 201 -12.62 -18.63 -21.77
C GLY A 201 -12.52 -17.08 -21.71
N PRO A 202 -11.55 -16.49 -22.44
CA PRO A 202 -11.42 -15.04 -22.53
C PRO A 202 -12.61 -14.42 -23.29
N PRO A 203 -12.84 -13.09 -23.14
CA PRO A 203 -13.77 -12.37 -24.00
C PRO A 203 -13.26 -12.36 -25.46
N PRO A 204 -14.10 -11.95 -26.43
CA PRO A 204 -13.64 -11.77 -27.81
C PRO A 204 -12.49 -10.76 -27.86
N ALA A 205 -11.41 -11.11 -28.56
CA ALA A 205 -10.28 -10.20 -28.78
C ALA A 205 -10.59 -9.20 -29.89
N ALA A 206 -9.98 -8.01 -29.81
CA ALA A 206 -10.07 -6.99 -30.86
C ALA A 206 -9.37 -7.42 -32.16
N SER A 207 -8.33 -8.26 -32.05
CA SER A 207 -7.57 -8.82 -33.16
C SER A 207 -7.61 -10.35 -33.13
N PRO A 208 -7.46 -11.05 -34.27
CA PRO A 208 -7.40 -12.50 -34.26
C PRO A 208 -6.23 -12.99 -33.40
N PRO A 209 -6.46 -13.95 -32.48
CA PRO A 209 -5.38 -14.54 -31.70
C PRO A 209 -4.40 -15.29 -32.61
N PRO A 210 -3.11 -15.34 -32.21
CA PRO A 210 -2.10 -16.05 -32.99
C PRO A 210 -2.32 -17.57 -32.96
N THR A 211 -1.75 -18.28 -33.93
CA THR A 211 -1.54 -19.72 -33.84
C THR A 211 -0.30 -20.04 -33.02
N PHE A 212 -0.22 -21.22 -32.42
CA PHE A 212 0.82 -21.53 -31.44
C PHE A 212 1.80 -22.63 -31.89
N GLN A 213 3.06 -22.45 -31.50
CA GLN A 213 4.02 -23.54 -31.36
C GLN A 213 4.33 -23.68 -29.85
N VAL A 214 4.10 -24.86 -29.27
CA VAL A 214 4.39 -25.15 -27.88
C VAL A 214 5.72 -25.89 -27.79
N LEU A 215 6.70 -25.32 -27.11
CA LEU A 215 8.00 -25.94 -26.84
C LEU A 215 7.98 -26.51 -25.42
N ILE A 216 8.23 -27.81 -25.31
CA ILE A 216 8.14 -28.55 -24.05
C ILE A 216 9.54 -29.04 -23.66
N GLU A 217 10.07 -28.56 -22.55
CA GLU A 217 11.33 -29.08 -21.98
C GLU A 217 11.09 -30.46 -21.36
N GLY A 218 11.61 -31.48 -21.98
CA GLY A 218 11.40 -32.85 -21.58
C GLY A 218 12.68 -33.67 -21.46
N ARG A 219 13.89 -33.10 -21.67
CA ARG A 219 15.17 -33.81 -21.72
C ARG A 219 15.50 -34.64 -20.48
N SER A 220 15.11 -34.17 -19.29
CA SER A 220 15.33 -34.87 -18.04
C SER A 220 14.01 -35.28 -17.35
N ALA A 221 12.89 -35.17 -18.04
CA ALA A 221 11.59 -35.44 -17.47
C ALA A 221 11.20 -36.93 -17.57
N PRO A 222 10.49 -37.48 -16.57
CA PRO A 222 9.94 -38.82 -16.68
C PRO A 222 8.86 -38.88 -17.77
N PRO A 223 8.70 -40.00 -18.49
CA PRO A 223 7.68 -40.14 -19.53
C PRO A 223 6.25 -39.83 -19.09
N SER A 224 5.93 -40.04 -17.79
CA SER A 224 4.63 -39.70 -17.21
C SER A 224 4.36 -38.22 -17.19
N ALA A 225 5.38 -37.39 -16.91
CA ALA A 225 5.27 -35.93 -16.94
C ALA A 225 5.04 -35.41 -18.38
N VAL A 226 5.80 -35.92 -19.35
CA VAL A 226 5.59 -35.63 -20.79
C VAL A 226 4.15 -35.97 -21.20
N ARG A 227 3.65 -37.16 -20.80
CA ARG A 227 2.29 -37.55 -21.10
C ARG A 227 1.24 -36.64 -20.48
N ALA A 228 1.44 -36.21 -19.24
CA ALA A 228 0.50 -35.30 -18.56
C ALA A 228 0.37 -33.97 -19.34
N THR A 229 1.50 -33.38 -19.74
CA THR A 229 1.52 -32.15 -20.54
C THR A 229 0.88 -32.33 -21.91
N LEU A 230 1.19 -33.42 -22.61
CA LEU A 230 0.60 -33.70 -23.93
C LEU A 230 -0.92 -33.93 -23.84
N ASN A 231 -1.42 -34.63 -22.82
CA ASN A 231 -2.87 -34.78 -22.60
C ASN A 231 -3.54 -33.43 -22.40
N ALA A 232 -2.97 -32.56 -21.57
CA ALA A 232 -3.50 -31.22 -21.35
C ALA A 232 -3.51 -30.34 -22.61
N LEU A 233 -2.53 -30.54 -23.52
CA LEU A 233 -2.53 -29.87 -24.82
C LEU A 233 -3.60 -30.42 -25.75
N LEU A 234 -3.86 -31.73 -25.75
CA LEU A 234 -4.92 -32.33 -26.54
C LEU A 234 -6.32 -31.85 -26.11
N ASP A 235 -6.48 -31.51 -24.84
CA ASP A 235 -7.72 -31.00 -24.26
C ASP A 235 -7.91 -29.47 -24.42
N GLN A 236 -7.01 -28.77 -25.12
CA GLN A 236 -7.13 -27.31 -25.34
C GLN A 236 -8.35 -26.98 -26.20
N SER A 237 -9.06 -25.90 -25.85
CA SER A 237 -10.17 -25.33 -26.63
C SER A 237 -9.72 -24.75 -27.99
N VAL A 238 -8.48 -24.28 -28.06
CA VAL A 238 -7.84 -23.84 -29.31
C VAL A 238 -7.25 -25.06 -30.03
N VAL A 239 -7.55 -25.21 -31.30
CA VAL A 239 -7.13 -26.38 -32.10
C VAL A 239 -5.91 -26.14 -33.00
N ASP A 240 -5.60 -24.89 -33.34
CA ASP A 240 -4.48 -24.54 -34.21
C ASP A 240 -3.21 -24.30 -33.40
N TRP A 241 -2.60 -25.41 -33.00
CA TRP A 241 -1.30 -25.44 -32.35
C TRP A 241 -0.47 -26.62 -32.82
N THR A 242 0.85 -26.52 -32.70
CA THR A 242 1.81 -27.59 -32.83
C THR A 242 2.66 -27.68 -31.57
N ALA A 243 3.23 -28.83 -31.27
CA ALA A 243 4.12 -29.01 -30.13
C ALA A 243 5.41 -29.72 -30.50
N VAL A 244 6.52 -29.24 -29.92
CA VAL A 244 7.83 -29.89 -30.01
C VAL A 244 8.27 -30.26 -28.61
N VAL A 245 8.43 -31.55 -28.37
CA VAL A 245 8.98 -32.05 -27.08
C VAL A 245 10.50 -32.17 -27.27
N LEU A 246 11.24 -31.39 -26.50
CA LEU A 246 12.71 -31.55 -26.45
C LEU A 246 13.00 -32.73 -25.53
N ALA A 247 13.41 -33.83 -26.09
CA ALA A 247 13.58 -35.08 -25.34
C ALA A 247 14.74 -35.93 -25.87
N ASP A 248 15.32 -36.70 -24.95
CA ASP A 248 16.32 -37.70 -25.27
C ASP A 248 15.71 -38.89 -26.04
N ALA A 249 16.58 -39.63 -26.73
CA ALA A 249 16.15 -40.82 -27.48
C ALA A 249 15.38 -41.86 -26.64
N THR A 250 15.65 -41.92 -25.36
CA THR A 250 14.93 -42.84 -24.43
C THR A 250 13.47 -42.42 -24.19
N VAL A 251 13.20 -41.13 -24.08
CA VAL A 251 11.84 -40.59 -23.96
C VAL A 251 11.12 -40.71 -25.31
N ALA A 252 11.79 -40.39 -26.41
CA ALA A 252 11.23 -40.49 -27.75
C ALA A 252 10.87 -41.93 -28.13
N ALA A 253 11.63 -42.91 -27.64
CA ALA A 253 11.35 -44.34 -27.86
C ALA A 253 10.27 -44.94 -26.93
N HIS A 254 9.85 -44.23 -25.90
CA HIS A 254 8.84 -44.68 -24.94
C HIS A 254 7.43 -44.70 -25.56
N PRO A 255 6.51 -45.56 -25.12
CA PRO A 255 5.12 -45.59 -25.59
C PRO A 255 4.37 -44.23 -25.52
N VAL A 256 4.83 -43.28 -24.72
CA VAL A 256 4.35 -41.88 -24.73
C VAL A 256 4.49 -41.24 -26.12
N ALA A 257 5.57 -41.54 -26.86
CA ALA A 257 5.76 -41.09 -28.23
C ALA A 257 4.68 -41.63 -29.18
N SER A 258 4.04 -42.73 -28.85
CA SER A 258 2.92 -43.29 -29.64
C SER A 258 1.68 -42.36 -29.68
N LEU A 259 1.50 -41.48 -28.69
CA LEU A 259 0.48 -40.42 -28.72
C LEU A 259 0.80 -39.38 -29.80
N ALA A 260 2.07 -39.00 -29.92
CA ALA A 260 2.52 -38.09 -30.95
C ALA A 260 2.33 -38.64 -32.38
N ILE A 261 2.52 -39.93 -32.56
CA ILE A 261 2.34 -40.60 -33.86
C ILE A 261 0.87 -40.57 -34.33
N ARG A 262 -0.09 -40.54 -33.39
CA ARG A 262 -1.51 -40.44 -33.70
C ARG A 262 -2.02 -39.03 -33.95
N ASP A 263 -1.39 -38.03 -33.35
CA ASP A 263 -1.71 -36.63 -33.54
C ASP A 263 -0.54 -35.94 -34.26
N GLY A 264 -0.68 -35.64 -35.54
CA GLY A 264 0.35 -35.05 -36.38
C GLY A 264 0.81 -33.64 -35.94
N ARG A 265 0.22 -33.08 -34.86
CA ARG A 265 0.62 -31.79 -34.29
C ARG A 265 1.80 -31.89 -33.34
N VAL A 266 2.16 -33.07 -32.86
CA VAL A 266 3.22 -33.29 -31.86
C VAL A 266 4.44 -33.94 -32.52
N SER A 267 5.61 -33.40 -32.26
CA SER A 267 6.91 -33.95 -32.70
C SER A 267 7.89 -34.02 -31.50
N PHE A 268 8.93 -34.85 -31.66
CA PHE A 268 10.02 -34.98 -30.70
C PHE A 268 11.33 -34.59 -31.37
N SER A 269 12.15 -33.79 -30.70
CA SER A 269 13.48 -33.40 -31.15
C SER A 269 14.47 -33.35 -29.98
N PRO A 270 15.74 -33.81 -30.16
CA PRO A 270 16.76 -33.67 -29.12
C PRO A 270 17.27 -32.23 -28.97
N ALA A 271 17.05 -31.38 -29.95
CA ALA A 271 17.50 -29.99 -29.96
C ALA A 271 16.38 -29.08 -30.48
N LEU A 272 16.49 -27.81 -30.15
CA LEU A 272 15.61 -26.78 -30.72
C LEU A 272 16.00 -26.56 -32.21
N GLU A 273 15.11 -26.91 -33.09
CA GLU A 273 15.23 -26.63 -34.53
C GLU A 273 14.66 -25.26 -34.89
N ASP A 274 14.83 -24.82 -36.14
CA ASP A 274 14.29 -23.55 -36.61
C ASP A 274 12.81 -23.40 -36.32
N GLN A 275 12.46 -22.27 -35.66
CA GLN A 275 11.10 -21.99 -35.23
C GLN A 275 10.26 -21.47 -36.41
N ALA A 276 8.97 -21.78 -36.36
CA ALA A 276 8.00 -21.23 -37.31
C ALA A 276 7.81 -19.72 -37.00
N ALA A 277 8.46 -18.86 -37.75
CA ALA A 277 8.46 -17.40 -37.57
C ALA A 277 7.06 -16.73 -37.54
N GLU A 278 6.05 -17.44 -38.02
CA GLU A 278 4.67 -16.95 -38.11
C GLU A 278 3.80 -17.35 -36.90
N ARG A 279 4.30 -18.20 -36.00
CA ARG A 279 3.57 -18.70 -34.83
C ARG A 279 4.07 -18.07 -33.53
N ALA A 280 3.15 -17.78 -32.61
CA ALA A 280 3.54 -17.45 -31.24
C ALA A 280 4.08 -18.70 -30.54
N THR A 281 5.12 -18.53 -29.73
CA THR A 281 5.80 -19.65 -29.07
C THR A 281 5.44 -19.72 -27.60
N VAL A 282 4.92 -20.85 -27.14
CA VAL A 282 4.64 -21.12 -25.71
C VAL A 282 5.75 -21.98 -25.12
N LEU A 283 6.38 -21.53 -24.07
CA LEU A 283 7.47 -22.21 -23.37
C LEU A 283 6.94 -22.85 -22.08
N ILE A 284 7.03 -24.17 -21.94
CA ILE A 284 6.63 -24.91 -20.74
C ILE A 284 7.61 -26.08 -20.47
N SER A 285 7.55 -26.63 -19.25
CA SER A 285 8.25 -27.88 -18.93
C SER A 285 7.32 -29.09 -19.01
N ALA A 286 7.87 -30.26 -19.25
CA ALA A 286 7.15 -31.50 -19.07
C ALA A 286 6.74 -31.64 -17.60
N GLY A 287 5.47 -31.98 -17.34
CA GLY A 287 4.83 -31.91 -16.03
C GLY A 287 3.93 -30.68 -15.83
N THR A 288 4.07 -29.66 -16.67
CA THR A 288 3.12 -28.54 -16.69
C THR A 288 1.81 -28.98 -17.34
N VAL A 289 0.72 -28.96 -16.57
CA VAL A 289 -0.63 -29.32 -17.00
C VAL A 289 -1.42 -28.04 -17.26
N LEU A 290 -1.68 -27.74 -18.51
CA LEU A 290 -2.41 -26.54 -18.92
C LEU A 290 -3.92 -26.71 -18.68
N GLU A 291 -4.59 -25.69 -18.20
CA GLU A 291 -6.05 -25.60 -18.18
C GLU A 291 -6.61 -25.56 -19.61
N THR A 292 -7.81 -26.10 -19.84
CA THR A 292 -8.44 -26.20 -21.16
C THR A 292 -8.51 -24.88 -21.95
N GLN A 293 -8.58 -23.73 -21.24
CA GLN A 293 -8.65 -22.40 -21.84
C GLN A 293 -7.29 -21.67 -21.85
N ALA A 294 -6.20 -22.35 -21.53
CA ALA A 294 -4.89 -21.71 -21.36
C ALA A 294 -4.40 -21.04 -22.65
N LEU A 295 -4.39 -21.78 -23.78
CA LEU A 295 -3.96 -21.22 -25.08
C LEU A 295 -4.90 -20.10 -25.55
N ALA A 296 -6.21 -20.20 -25.28
CA ALA A 296 -7.15 -19.14 -25.58
C ALA A 296 -6.81 -17.83 -24.86
N TRP A 297 -6.52 -17.90 -23.56
CA TRP A 297 -6.12 -16.73 -22.76
C TRP A 297 -4.76 -16.16 -23.18
N LEU A 298 -3.77 -17.00 -23.50
CA LEU A 298 -2.47 -16.53 -23.99
C LEU A 298 -2.62 -15.83 -25.36
N GLY A 299 -3.44 -16.40 -26.25
CA GLY A 299 -3.74 -15.80 -27.55
C GLY A 299 -4.45 -14.46 -27.42
N TYR A 300 -5.45 -14.40 -26.55
CA TYR A 300 -6.13 -13.16 -26.20
C TYR A 300 -5.15 -12.11 -25.69
N ALA A 301 -4.31 -12.47 -24.71
CA ALA A 301 -3.39 -11.55 -24.08
C ALA A 301 -2.33 -11.00 -25.07
N LEU A 302 -1.80 -11.85 -25.95
CA LEU A 302 -0.86 -11.41 -27.00
C LEU A 302 -1.56 -10.49 -28.01
N ALA A 303 -2.78 -10.83 -28.44
CA ALA A 303 -3.55 -10.03 -29.41
C ALA A 303 -3.94 -8.66 -28.86
N GLU A 304 -4.41 -8.60 -27.60
CA GLU A 304 -4.84 -7.36 -26.95
C GLU A 304 -3.68 -6.44 -26.60
N THR A 305 -2.54 -6.99 -26.22
CA THR A 305 -1.44 -6.17 -25.71
C THR A 305 -0.38 -5.83 -26.75
N GLY A 306 -0.22 -6.66 -27.77
CA GLY A 306 0.85 -6.54 -28.76
C GLY A 306 2.26 -6.63 -28.14
N ARG A 307 2.42 -7.21 -26.95
CA ARG A 307 3.71 -7.32 -26.26
C ARG A 307 4.53 -8.49 -26.79
N ALA A 308 5.86 -8.36 -26.64
CA ALA A 308 6.81 -9.39 -27.04
C ALA A 308 6.64 -10.70 -26.26
N ALA A 309 6.21 -10.60 -25.00
CA ALA A 309 5.93 -11.76 -24.15
C ALA A 309 4.71 -11.56 -23.28
N VAL A 310 4.04 -12.66 -22.95
CA VAL A 310 3.01 -12.77 -21.92
C VAL A 310 3.38 -13.92 -20.97
N TYR A 311 3.25 -13.71 -19.68
CA TYR A 311 3.37 -14.76 -18.67
C TYR A 311 2.13 -14.79 -17.78
N ALA A 312 1.87 -15.95 -17.20
CA ALA A 312 0.65 -16.17 -16.42
C ALA A 312 0.95 -16.81 -15.07
N ASP A 313 -0.05 -16.75 -14.19
CA ASP A 313 -0.02 -17.43 -12.91
C ASP A 313 -0.19 -18.95 -13.10
N HIS A 314 0.30 -19.70 -12.12
CA HIS A 314 0.15 -21.13 -12.06
C HIS A 314 0.04 -21.58 -10.60
N ASP A 315 -0.17 -22.85 -10.37
CA ASP A 315 -0.03 -23.47 -9.07
C ASP A 315 0.88 -24.71 -9.12
N HIS A 316 1.37 -25.11 -7.96
CA HIS A 316 2.21 -26.27 -7.81
C HIS A 316 1.44 -27.40 -7.14
N HIS A 317 1.48 -28.58 -7.73
CA HIS A 317 1.06 -29.80 -7.08
C HIS A 317 2.20 -30.35 -6.24
N THR A 318 2.08 -30.26 -4.92
CA THR A 318 3.00 -30.88 -3.98
C THR A 318 2.34 -32.07 -3.30
N ARG A 319 3.06 -33.19 -3.19
CA ARG A 319 2.60 -34.37 -2.44
C ARG A 319 3.21 -34.36 -1.06
N HIS A 320 2.38 -34.19 -0.05
CA HIS A 320 2.89 -34.23 1.32
C HIS A 320 3.46 -35.62 1.65
N TRP A 321 4.76 -35.68 1.97
CA TRP A 321 5.52 -36.92 2.09
C TRP A 321 5.01 -37.89 3.16
N ARG A 322 4.38 -37.42 4.26
CA ARG A 322 3.80 -38.28 5.31
C ARG A 322 2.40 -38.76 5.01
N THR A 323 1.56 -37.89 4.46
CA THR A 323 0.13 -38.16 4.30
C THR A 323 -0.23 -38.64 2.90
N GLY A 324 0.66 -38.41 1.93
CA GLY A 324 0.39 -38.66 0.53
C GLY A 324 -0.69 -37.74 -0.06
N VAL A 325 -1.19 -36.78 0.72
CA VAL A 325 -2.21 -35.84 0.28
C VAL A 325 -1.59 -34.86 -0.71
N MET A 326 -2.22 -34.71 -1.87
CA MET A 326 -1.89 -33.68 -2.84
C MET A 326 -2.35 -32.32 -2.31
N ARG A 327 -1.51 -31.32 -2.41
CA ARG A 327 -1.83 -29.94 -2.10
C ARG A 327 -1.49 -29.07 -3.30
N LEU A 328 -2.32 -28.07 -3.56
CA LEU A 328 -2.03 -27.00 -4.51
C LEU A 328 -1.51 -25.78 -3.75
N ASP A 329 -0.38 -25.27 -4.17
CA ASP A 329 0.20 -24.04 -3.67
C ASP A 329 0.26 -23.00 -4.81
N PRO A 330 -0.39 -21.83 -4.66
CA PRO A 330 -0.47 -20.84 -5.74
C PRO A 330 0.86 -20.12 -5.95
N VAL A 331 1.18 -19.87 -7.20
CA VAL A 331 2.30 -19.06 -7.68
C VAL A 331 1.71 -17.85 -8.43
N LEU A 332 1.30 -16.83 -7.66
CA LEU A 332 0.67 -15.62 -8.18
C LEU A 332 1.73 -14.54 -8.36
N GLN A 333 2.03 -14.22 -9.59
CA GLN A 333 3.06 -13.26 -9.98
C GLN A 333 2.57 -11.80 -9.85
N SER A 334 3.48 -10.86 -9.80
CA SER A 334 3.22 -9.41 -9.89
C SER A 334 3.22 -8.93 -11.34
N ALA A 335 2.97 -7.64 -11.55
CA ALA A 335 3.21 -6.99 -12.84
C ALA A 335 4.70 -7.08 -13.25
N PRO A 336 5.03 -6.94 -14.54
CA PRO A 336 6.40 -7.04 -15.00
C PRO A 336 7.35 -6.09 -14.25
N ASP A 337 8.33 -6.67 -13.59
CA ASP A 337 9.40 -5.98 -12.88
C ASP A 337 10.72 -6.75 -13.02
N ARG A 338 11.79 -6.07 -13.44
CA ARG A 338 13.09 -6.68 -13.67
C ARG A 338 13.66 -7.28 -12.38
N ASP A 339 13.69 -6.50 -11.30
CA ASP A 339 14.26 -6.93 -10.01
C ASP A 339 13.50 -8.13 -9.44
N ASP A 340 12.17 -8.12 -9.56
CA ASP A 340 11.33 -9.24 -9.11
C ASP A 340 11.60 -10.49 -9.95
N LEU A 341 11.61 -10.39 -11.28
CA LEU A 341 11.88 -11.51 -12.18
C LEU A 341 13.29 -12.09 -12.02
N GLU A 342 14.30 -11.26 -11.77
CA GLU A 342 15.67 -11.71 -11.52
C GLU A 342 15.80 -12.52 -10.22
N THR A 343 15.00 -12.20 -9.20
CA THR A 343 15.15 -12.74 -7.85
C THR A 343 14.07 -13.72 -7.43
N VAL A 344 12.92 -13.79 -8.14
CA VAL A 344 11.82 -14.70 -7.77
C VAL A 344 12.29 -16.16 -7.78
N PRO A 345 12.07 -16.93 -6.69
CA PRO A 345 12.56 -18.31 -6.59
C PRO A 345 11.84 -19.25 -7.57
N VAL A 346 10.58 -18.95 -7.88
CA VAL A 346 9.75 -19.72 -8.79
C VAL A 346 9.34 -18.82 -9.95
N PRO A 347 10.03 -18.89 -11.10
CA PRO A 347 9.64 -18.12 -12.27
C PRO A 347 8.31 -18.64 -12.85
N PRO A 348 7.64 -17.87 -13.74
CA PRO A 348 6.41 -18.32 -14.39
C PRO A 348 6.59 -19.67 -15.10
N ALA A 349 5.67 -20.62 -14.86
CA ALA A 349 5.70 -21.92 -15.50
C ALA A 349 5.35 -21.85 -17.00
N VAL A 350 4.56 -20.82 -17.38
CA VAL A 350 4.11 -20.62 -18.76
C VAL A 350 4.50 -19.22 -19.24
N VAL A 351 5.23 -19.17 -20.33
CA VAL A 351 5.60 -17.94 -21.04
C VAL A 351 5.23 -18.08 -22.51
N ALA A 352 4.45 -17.14 -23.03
CA ALA A 352 4.13 -17.05 -24.44
C ALA A 352 4.91 -15.88 -25.07
N LEU A 353 5.62 -16.14 -26.17
CA LEU A 353 6.33 -15.17 -26.97
C LEU A 353 5.53 -14.85 -28.24
N ALA A 354 5.50 -13.59 -28.64
CA ALA A 354 4.86 -13.20 -29.89
C ALA A 354 5.54 -13.86 -31.11
N ALA A 355 4.82 -13.97 -32.24
CA ALA A 355 5.26 -14.61 -33.45
C ALA A 355 6.55 -13.99 -33.91
N ASN A 356 7.38 -13.52 -34.08
CA ASN A 356 8.64 -12.88 -34.49
C ASN A 356 9.68 -12.77 -33.34
N ILE A 357 9.38 -13.30 -32.18
CA ILE A 357 10.33 -13.33 -31.07
C ILE A 357 10.96 -14.72 -30.99
N ALA A 358 12.27 -14.78 -31.11
CA ALA A 358 13.00 -16.04 -31.04
C ALA A 358 12.91 -16.64 -29.63
N ALA A 359 12.64 -17.94 -29.54
CA ALA A 359 12.74 -18.65 -28.28
C ALA A 359 14.21 -18.75 -27.84
N PRO A 360 14.43 -18.80 -26.51
CA PRO A 360 15.77 -18.99 -25.97
C PRO A 360 16.29 -20.41 -26.27
N GLU A 361 17.61 -20.59 -26.28
CA GLU A 361 18.23 -21.92 -26.46
C GLU A 361 17.82 -22.92 -25.35
N ARG A 362 17.54 -22.42 -24.16
CA ARG A 362 17.02 -23.18 -23.01
C ARG A 362 15.58 -22.74 -22.74
N ILE A 363 14.71 -23.70 -22.48
CA ILE A 363 13.28 -23.46 -22.17
C ILE A 363 12.89 -23.93 -20.76
N ASP A 364 13.89 -24.31 -19.95
CA ASP A 364 13.73 -24.56 -18.52
C ASP A 364 13.40 -23.26 -17.75
N ASN A 365 13.35 -23.34 -16.43
CA ASN A 365 13.03 -22.21 -15.56
C ASN A 365 13.91 -20.98 -15.85
N GLU A 366 15.21 -21.18 -16.02
CA GLU A 366 16.16 -20.09 -16.30
C GLU A 366 16.02 -19.56 -17.73
N GLY A 367 15.73 -20.42 -18.69
CA GLY A 367 15.47 -20.01 -20.07
C GLY A 367 14.19 -19.16 -20.17
N ARG A 368 13.10 -19.55 -19.49
CA ARG A 368 11.87 -18.75 -19.41
C ARG A 368 12.08 -17.40 -18.73
N ARG A 369 12.83 -17.38 -17.63
CA ARG A 369 13.25 -16.14 -16.95
C ARG A 369 14.04 -15.23 -17.91
N GLY A 370 15.04 -15.78 -18.59
CA GLY A 370 15.85 -15.06 -19.57
C GLY A 370 15.02 -14.48 -20.72
N ALA A 371 14.05 -15.24 -21.23
CA ALA A 371 13.14 -14.78 -22.28
C ALA A 371 12.28 -13.58 -21.83
N LEU A 372 11.75 -13.62 -20.60
CA LEU A 372 11.00 -12.50 -20.03
C LEU A 372 11.86 -11.26 -19.82
N LEU A 373 13.07 -11.43 -19.29
CA LEU A 373 14.00 -10.31 -19.09
C LEU A 373 14.42 -9.68 -20.42
N ALA A 374 14.63 -10.50 -21.45
CA ALA A 374 14.89 -10.03 -22.81
C ALA A 374 13.69 -9.29 -23.40
N ALA A 375 12.48 -9.82 -23.20
CA ALA A 375 11.25 -9.17 -23.65
C ALA A 375 11.04 -7.81 -22.97
N LEU A 376 11.31 -7.68 -21.67
CA LEU A 376 11.24 -6.39 -20.98
C LEU A 376 12.12 -5.32 -21.63
N SER A 377 13.26 -5.72 -22.17
CA SER A 377 14.18 -4.80 -22.87
C SER A 377 13.75 -4.52 -24.32
N ASN A 378 13.00 -5.46 -24.94
CA ASN A 378 12.69 -5.45 -26.36
C ASN A 378 11.21 -5.77 -26.63
N GLY A 379 10.35 -4.78 -26.65
CA GLY A 379 8.93 -4.95 -26.99
C GLY A 379 8.00 -5.12 -25.79
N GLY A 380 8.55 -5.32 -24.57
CA GLY A 380 7.80 -5.40 -23.33
C GLY A 380 7.17 -6.76 -23.04
N ALA A 381 6.78 -6.95 -21.79
CA ALA A 381 6.05 -8.12 -21.32
C ALA A 381 4.72 -7.70 -20.68
N ALA A 382 3.74 -8.61 -20.63
CA ALA A 382 2.48 -8.42 -19.91
C ALA A 382 2.22 -9.60 -18.98
N HIS A 383 1.56 -9.33 -17.87
CA HIS A 383 1.13 -10.34 -16.90
C HIS A 383 -0.35 -10.64 -17.06
N LEU A 384 -0.67 -11.89 -17.29
CA LEU A 384 -2.01 -12.44 -17.29
C LEU A 384 -2.32 -12.98 -15.86
N PRO A 385 -3.14 -12.28 -15.05
CA PRO A 385 -3.39 -12.66 -13.66
C PRO A 385 -4.44 -13.79 -13.58
N ARG A 386 -4.16 -14.89 -14.23
CA ARG A 386 -4.98 -16.11 -14.26
C ARG A 386 -4.10 -17.32 -14.04
N VAL A 387 -4.55 -18.21 -13.19
CA VAL A 387 -3.93 -19.53 -13.04
C VAL A 387 -4.36 -20.39 -14.21
N ILE A 388 -3.47 -20.55 -15.18
CA ILE A 388 -3.73 -21.27 -16.43
C ILE A 388 -3.03 -22.61 -16.50
N ALA A 389 -2.24 -22.96 -15.51
CA ALA A 389 -1.46 -24.18 -15.47
C ALA A 389 -1.23 -24.67 -14.05
N SER A 390 -0.95 -25.95 -13.92
CA SER A 390 -0.43 -26.57 -12.70
C SER A 390 0.85 -27.29 -13.00
N ASP A 391 1.89 -27.06 -12.18
CA ASP A 391 3.17 -27.77 -12.28
C ASP A 391 3.26 -28.91 -11.28
N TRP A 392 3.77 -30.05 -11.73
CA TRP A 392 4.07 -31.18 -10.86
C TRP A 392 5.49 -31.05 -10.32
N ILE A 393 5.60 -30.98 -9.00
CA ILE A 393 6.89 -31.03 -8.29
C ILE A 393 6.93 -32.34 -7.54
N ASP A 394 7.90 -33.22 -7.89
CA ASP A 394 8.03 -34.55 -7.28
C ASP A 394 8.55 -34.50 -5.83
N GLU A 395 9.12 -33.42 -5.38
CA GLU A 395 9.55 -33.20 -3.98
C GLU A 395 9.06 -31.84 -3.49
N PRO A 396 8.56 -31.75 -2.24
CA PRO A 396 8.41 -30.45 -1.61
C PRO A 396 9.83 -29.84 -1.55
N ALA A 397 9.99 -28.63 -2.02
CA ALA A 397 11.17 -27.84 -1.72
C ALA A 397 11.26 -27.77 -0.19
N SER A 398 11.99 -28.69 0.41
CA SER A 398 12.16 -28.79 1.86
C SER A 398 13.16 -27.77 2.33
N ASP A 399 13.38 -26.74 1.69
CA ASP A 399 14.06 -25.53 2.12
C ASP A 399 13.79 -24.48 1.05
N LEU A 400 12.98 -23.50 1.36
CA LEU A 400 13.15 -22.20 0.72
C LEU A 400 14.65 -21.91 0.82
N PRO A 401 15.37 -21.63 -0.28
CA PRO A 401 16.79 -21.36 -0.18
C PRO A 401 16.95 -20.24 0.82
N GLY A 402 17.47 -20.61 2.00
CA GLY A 402 18.09 -19.65 2.86
C GLY A 402 19.22 -19.03 2.04
N GLU A 403 19.20 -17.72 1.95
CA GLU A 403 20.14 -16.90 1.21
C GLU A 403 20.19 -17.24 -0.29
N SER A 404 19.49 -16.45 -1.08
CA SER A 404 19.70 -16.39 -2.53
C SER A 404 21.16 -16.00 -2.78
N THR A 405 22.02 -17.00 -2.93
CA THR A 405 23.34 -16.82 -3.50
C THR A 405 23.24 -16.77 -5.02
N ALA A 406 22.37 -15.90 -5.55
CA ALA A 406 22.45 -15.57 -6.95
C ALA A 406 23.74 -14.75 -7.16
N PRO A 407 24.69 -15.22 -7.98
CA PRO A 407 25.89 -14.46 -8.25
C PRO A 407 25.57 -13.33 -9.23
N TRP A 408 25.05 -12.21 -8.73
CA TRP A 408 24.89 -11.02 -9.56
C TRP A 408 26.18 -10.17 -9.65
N GLN A 409 27.34 -10.77 -9.46
CA GLN A 409 28.63 -10.14 -9.67
C GLN A 409 29.18 -10.42 -11.05
N LYS A 410 28.91 -9.54 -12.04
CA LYS A 410 29.75 -9.50 -13.25
C LYS A 410 30.37 -8.15 -13.57
N SER A 411 30.07 -7.10 -12.86
CA SER A 411 30.84 -5.83 -12.81
C SER A 411 30.55 -5.19 -11.46
N ALA A 412 31.52 -4.48 -10.88
CA ALA A 412 31.22 -3.67 -9.70
C ALA A 412 30.04 -2.77 -10.05
N PRO A 413 28.92 -2.85 -9.30
CA PRO A 413 27.74 -2.08 -9.66
C PRO A 413 28.09 -0.59 -9.61
N ALA A 414 27.55 0.20 -10.55
CA ALA A 414 27.68 1.65 -10.49
C ALA A 414 27.17 2.12 -9.12
N SER A 415 27.86 3.05 -8.49
CA SER A 415 27.43 3.66 -7.24
C SER A 415 27.58 5.18 -7.33
N ILE A 416 26.68 5.92 -6.68
CA ILE A 416 26.82 7.37 -6.58
C ILE A 416 27.67 7.73 -5.38
N GLY A 417 28.65 8.63 -5.60
CA GLY A 417 29.51 9.15 -4.55
C GLY A 417 28.86 10.31 -3.79
N GLY A 418 29.63 10.89 -2.86
CA GLY A 418 29.27 12.07 -2.13
C GLY A 418 28.68 11.81 -0.74
N ARG A 419 28.30 12.87 -0.04
CA ARG A 419 27.73 12.82 1.31
C ARG A 419 26.29 12.29 1.25
N ILE A 420 25.86 11.65 2.34
CA ILE A 420 24.48 11.34 2.64
C ILE A 420 24.03 12.29 3.76
N LEU A 421 23.00 13.10 3.51
CA LEU A 421 22.33 13.86 4.55
C LEU A 421 21.19 13.01 5.13
N VAL A 422 21.27 12.70 6.42
CA VAL A 422 20.17 12.04 7.15
C VAL A 422 19.45 13.10 7.97
N VAL A 423 18.17 13.33 7.69
CA VAL A 423 17.31 14.28 8.41
C VAL A 423 16.48 13.51 9.43
N VAL A 424 16.58 13.89 10.71
CA VAL A 424 15.93 13.21 11.83
C VAL A 424 15.11 14.22 12.65
N PRO A 425 13.81 14.39 12.37
CA PRO A 425 12.92 15.12 13.27
C PRO A 425 12.81 14.39 14.62
N THR A 426 12.93 15.11 15.73
CA THR A 426 12.87 14.51 17.06
C THR A 426 12.07 15.36 18.04
N ARG A 427 11.54 14.72 19.05
CA ARG A 427 10.98 15.35 20.24
C ARG A 427 11.07 14.37 21.40
N ASP A 428 11.83 14.75 22.43
CA ASP A 428 12.09 13.92 23.60
C ASP A 428 12.72 12.55 23.24
N GLU A 429 12.55 11.50 24.03
CA GLU A 429 13.09 10.13 23.81
C GLU A 429 14.63 10.08 23.58
N PRO A 430 15.43 10.61 24.52
CA PRO A 430 16.88 10.78 24.36
C PRO A 430 17.62 9.45 24.09
N GLY A 431 17.15 8.35 24.71
CA GLY A 431 17.74 7.03 24.51
C GLY A 431 17.62 6.51 23.09
N LEU A 432 16.42 6.63 22.50
CA LEU A 432 16.18 6.21 21.12
C LEU A 432 16.94 7.08 20.12
N LEU A 433 16.93 8.40 20.32
CA LEU A 433 17.69 9.33 19.49
C LEU A 433 19.18 9.01 19.48
N ARG A 434 19.75 8.70 20.63
CA ARG A 434 21.17 8.30 20.74
C ARG A 434 21.43 7.01 19.97
N SER A 435 20.64 5.96 20.22
CA SER A 435 20.75 4.67 19.51
C SER A 435 20.62 4.84 18.00
N CYS A 436 19.68 5.66 17.53
CA CYS A 436 19.49 5.97 16.12
C CYS A 436 20.79 6.53 15.50
N VAL A 437 21.29 7.63 16.04
CA VAL A 437 22.49 8.30 15.50
C VAL A 437 23.73 7.40 15.56
N GLU A 438 23.98 6.78 16.72
CA GLU A 438 25.15 5.92 16.90
C GLU A 438 25.10 4.69 16.00
N SER A 439 23.92 4.05 15.82
CA SER A 439 23.80 2.87 14.96
C SER A 439 23.99 3.23 13.49
N LEU A 440 23.40 4.32 13.01
CA LEU A 440 23.59 4.79 11.64
C LEU A 440 25.06 5.03 11.31
N LYS A 441 25.82 5.64 12.22
CA LYS A 441 27.27 5.86 12.07
C LYS A 441 28.06 4.56 12.18
N ARG A 442 27.75 3.71 13.16
CA ARG A 442 28.49 2.45 13.46
C ARG A 442 28.41 1.46 12.32
N TYR A 443 27.25 1.32 11.69
CA TYR A 443 27.02 0.34 10.65
C TYR A 443 27.25 0.88 9.22
N ALA A 444 27.58 2.15 9.07
CA ALA A 444 27.97 2.71 7.77
C ALA A 444 29.35 2.21 7.33
N ALA A 445 29.52 1.95 6.04
CA ALA A 445 30.81 1.66 5.42
C ALA A 445 31.71 2.92 5.38
N ALA A 446 31.10 4.09 5.15
CA ALA A 446 31.79 5.38 5.11
C ALA A 446 31.15 6.37 6.10
N PRO A 447 31.35 6.20 7.42
CA PRO A 447 30.68 7.02 8.44
C PRO A 447 31.02 8.52 8.34
N ASP A 448 32.17 8.89 7.79
CA ASP A 448 32.58 10.27 7.56
C ASP A 448 31.76 10.96 6.45
N LEU A 449 31.16 10.18 5.56
CA LEU A 449 30.28 10.67 4.50
C LEU A 449 28.80 10.73 4.93
N ILE A 450 28.48 10.32 6.14
CA ILE A 450 27.12 10.41 6.69
C ILE A 450 27.02 11.67 7.54
N ASP A 451 26.20 12.62 7.10
CA ASP A 451 25.92 13.85 7.84
C ASP A 451 24.51 13.75 8.44
N ILE A 452 24.37 13.75 9.76
CA ILE A 452 23.10 13.62 10.44
C ILE A 452 22.66 14.99 10.97
N LEU A 453 21.49 15.44 10.51
CA LEU A 453 20.83 16.66 10.97
C LEU A 453 19.62 16.31 11.83
N ILE A 454 19.70 16.62 13.10
CA ILE A 454 18.60 16.46 14.05
C ILE A 454 17.78 17.75 14.12
N LEU A 455 16.48 17.63 13.92
CA LEU A 455 15.54 18.76 14.01
C LEU A 455 14.73 18.61 15.30
N ASP A 456 15.16 19.29 16.37
CA ASP A 456 14.55 19.21 17.70
C ASP A 456 13.29 20.06 17.80
N ASN A 457 12.14 19.42 17.92
CA ASN A 457 10.85 20.09 18.07
C ASN A 457 10.46 20.31 19.53
N ARG A 458 11.11 21.29 20.17
CA ARG A 458 10.72 21.72 21.54
C ARG A 458 10.76 20.57 22.55
N SER A 459 11.79 19.75 22.52
CA SER A 459 12.00 18.73 23.57
C SER A 459 11.98 19.34 24.96
N ARG A 460 11.36 18.68 25.89
CA ARG A 460 11.16 19.13 27.27
C ARG A 460 11.95 18.32 28.28
N ASP A 461 12.33 17.11 27.90
CA ASP A 461 13.17 16.24 28.70
C ASP A 461 14.60 16.83 28.76
N PRO A 462 15.11 17.18 29.98
CA PRO A 462 16.48 17.71 30.12
C PRO A 462 17.56 16.75 29.59
N GLU A 463 17.32 15.44 29.62
CA GLU A 463 18.25 14.45 29.09
C GLU A 463 18.38 14.57 27.56
N THR A 464 17.32 14.97 26.86
CA THR A 464 17.38 15.21 25.41
C THR A 464 18.39 16.29 25.07
N ALA A 465 18.40 17.41 25.79
CA ALA A 465 19.37 18.48 25.58
C ALA A 465 20.82 17.99 25.82
N ALA A 466 21.04 17.16 26.83
CA ALA A 466 22.33 16.57 27.13
C ALA A 466 22.79 15.60 26.01
N VAL A 467 21.87 14.80 25.48
CA VAL A 467 22.16 13.89 24.35
C VAL A 467 22.49 14.66 23.09
N LEU A 468 21.73 15.71 22.75
CA LEU A 468 22.01 16.56 21.59
C LEU A 468 23.40 17.20 21.67
N ALA A 469 23.76 17.74 22.86
CA ALA A 469 25.08 18.33 23.08
C ALA A 469 26.20 17.27 22.94
N ALA A 470 26.01 16.08 23.53
CA ALA A 470 27.00 15.01 23.47
C ALA A 470 27.20 14.48 22.03
N LEU A 471 26.14 14.31 21.25
CA LEU A 471 26.22 13.90 19.85
C LEU A 471 26.94 14.95 18.99
N GLN A 472 26.72 16.22 19.27
CA GLN A 472 27.37 17.32 18.58
C GLN A 472 28.86 17.43 18.97
N GLU A 473 29.20 17.30 20.24
CA GLU A 473 30.58 17.30 20.74
C GLU A 473 31.38 16.12 20.16
N ALA A 474 30.74 14.95 20.06
CA ALA A 474 31.35 13.76 19.45
C ALA A 474 31.45 13.86 17.90
N GLY A 475 30.93 14.92 17.27
CA GLY A 475 30.92 15.06 15.81
C GLY A 475 30.01 14.03 15.08
N LEU A 476 29.08 13.40 15.79
CA LEU A 476 28.19 12.35 15.23
C LEU A 476 26.98 12.96 14.52
N ALA A 477 26.47 14.09 15.00
CA ALA A 477 25.33 14.79 14.41
C ALA A 477 25.39 16.30 14.68
N ARG A 478 24.69 17.08 13.87
CA ARG A 478 24.38 18.49 14.13
C ARG A 478 22.90 18.61 14.47
N SER A 479 22.53 19.59 15.27
CA SER A 479 21.14 19.80 15.66
C SER A 479 20.66 21.24 15.39
N CYS A 480 19.37 21.36 15.11
CA CYS A 480 18.67 22.62 14.91
C CYS A 480 17.35 22.59 15.69
N SER A 481 17.05 23.66 16.42
CA SER A 481 15.78 23.78 17.16
C SER A 481 14.67 24.28 16.26
N MET A 482 13.52 23.61 16.31
CA MET A 482 12.30 23.90 15.55
C MET A 482 11.21 24.43 16.48
N ASP A 483 11.03 25.76 16.53
CA ASP A 483 10.04 26.41 17.41
C ASP A 483 8.69 26.66 16.72
N GLU A 484 8.12 25.61 16.12
CA GLU A 484 6.81 25.63 15.46
C GLU A 484 6.03 24.35 15.72
N PRO A 485 4.71 24.30 15.45
CA PRO A 485 3.94 23.06 15.56
C PRO A 485 4.57 21.94 14.75
N PHE A 486 4.52 20.72 15.30
CA PHE A 486 5.10 19.57 14.62
C PHE A 486 4.39 19.31 13.27
N ASN A 487 5.18 19.25 12.23
CA ASN A 487 4.80 18.82 10.90
C ASN A 487 5.99 18.08 10.31
N TRP A 488 5.87 16.74 10.20
CA TRP A 488 6.96 15.88 9.76
C TRP A 488 7.42 16.24 8.35
N SER A 489 6.47 16.49 7.45
CA SER A 489 6.74 16.88 6.05
C SER A 489 7.53 18.19 5.98
N ARG A 490 7.05 19.22 6.68
CA ARG A 490 7.69 20.53 6.71
C ARG A 490 9.09 20.48 7.33
N PHE A 491 9.26 19.71 8.40
CA PHE A 491 10.57 19.60 9.06
C PHE A 491 11.58 18.94 8.14
N ASN A 492 11.21 17.86 7.46
CA ASN A 492 12.10 17.23 6.50
C ASN A 492 12.40 18.14 5.28
N ASN A 493 11.42 18.88 4.79
CA ASN A 493 11.66 19.89 3.75
C ASN A 493 12.68 20.96 4.20
N LEU A 494 12.51 21.49 5.42
CA LEU A 494 13.42 22.49 5.98
C LEU A 494 14.81 21.93 6.24
N GLY A 495 14.91 20.65 6.65
CA GLY A 495 16.19 19.98 6.91
C GLY A 495 17.08 19.86 5.67
N VAL A 496 16.50 19.88 4.50
CA VAL A 496 17.23 19.78 3.21
C VAL A 496 17.74 21.16 2.73
N VAL A 497 17.14 22.26 3.21
CA VAL A 497 17.44 23.61 2.74
C VAL A 497 18.85 24.05 3.16
N GLY A 498 19.65 24.45 2.17
CA GLY A 498 21.00 24.99 2.38
C GLY A 498 22.09 23.94 2.58
N ASP A 499 21.77 22.67 2.40
CA ASP A 499 22.71 21.57 2.26
C ASP A 499 22.90 21.22 0.78
N ASP A 500 23.96 20.52 0.40
CA ASP A 500 24.28 20.13 -0.97
C ASP A 500 24.56 18.62 -1.14
N ALA A 501 24.34 17.81 -0.09
CA ALA A 501 24.53 16.36 -0.16
C ALA A 501 23.69 15.74 -1.28
N PRO A 502 24.27 14.95 -2.19
CA PRO A 502 23.56 14.40 -3.35
C PRO A 502 22.55 13.32 -2.98
N ILE A 503 22.68 12.72 -1.80
CA ILE A 503 21.78 11.69 -1.28
C ILE A 503 21.10 12.21 -0.03
N LEU A 504 19.80 12.06 0.04
CA LEU A 504 18.94 12.40 1.17
C LEU A 504 18.39 11.11 1.78
N VAL A 505 18.41 11.05 3.10
CA VAL A 505 17.74 10.02 3.90
C VAL A 505 16.84 10.74 4.89
N PHE A 506 15.57 10.36 4.91
CA PHE A 506 14.60 10.79 5.91
C PHE A 506 14.39 9.64 6.88
N ALA A 507 14.58 9.90 8.17
CA ALA A 507 14.54 8.87 9.18
C ALA A 507 13.81 9.33 10.44
N ASN A 508 13.08 8.40 11.09
CA ASN A 508 12.56 8.62 12.42
C ASN A 508 13.67 8.55 13.47
N ASN A 509 13.47 9.17 14.63
CA ASN A 509 14.41 9.16 15.74
C ASN A 509 14.43 7.85 16.54
N ASP A 510 13.54 6.92 16.23
CA ASP A 510 13.34 5.64 16.93
C ASP A 510 13.68 4.41 16.05
N ILE A 511 14.58 4.59 15.08
CA ILE A 511 15.14 3.50 14.27
C ILE A 511 16.56 3.14 14.74
N GLU A 512 16.95 1.89 14.56
CA GLU A 512 18.32 1.42 14.78
C GLU A 512 18.82 0.63 13.58
N ALA A 513 19.92 1.06 12.96
CA ALA A 513 20.53 0.33 11.86
C ALA A 513 21.10 -1.02 12.34
N MET A 514 20.91 -2.06 11.54
CA MET A 514 21.40 -3.42 11.82
C MET A 514 22.37 -3.91 10.75
N THR A 515 22.29 -3.37 9.54
CA THR A 515 23.06 -3.83 8.38
C THR A 515 24.35 -3.04 8.24
N THR A 516 25.49 -3.72 8.27
CA THR A 516 26.80 -3.13 7.95
C THR A 516 26.85 -2.77 6.46
N GLY A 517 27.31 -1.55 6.15
CA GLY A 517 27.43 -1.05 4.77
C GLY A 517 26.08 -0.66 4.16
N TRP A 518 25.09 -0.29 4.98
CA TRP A 518 23.79 0.15 4.50
C TRP A 518 23.89 1.34 3.53
N ASP A 519 24.83 2.24 3.75
CA ASP A 519 25.09 3.43 2.92
C ASP A 519 25.65 3.05 1.54
N ASP A 520 26.54 2.08 1.44
CA ASP A 520 27.06 1.60 0.16
C ASP A 520 25.95 0.94 -0.69
N ARG A 521 25.06 0.17 -0.06
CA ARG A 521 23.91 -0.42 -0.73
C ARG A 521 22.98 0.65 -1.28
N LEU A 522 22.64 1.67 -0.48
CA LEU A 522 21.84 2.82 -0.96
C LEU A 522 22.50 3.53 -2.14
N ARG A 523 23.83 3.68 -2.13
CA ARG A 523 24.57 4.29 -3.24
C ARG A 523 24.44 3.50 -4.53
N VAL A 524 24.45 2.18 -4.45
CA VAL A 524 24.27 1.28 -5.59
C VAL A 524 22.82 1.37 -6.12
N ASP A 525 21.85 1.31 -5.25
CA ASP A 525 20.44 1.37 -5.65
C ASP A 525 20.08 2.72 -6.28
N LEU A 526 20.53 3.82 -5.66
CA LEU A 526 20.29 5.18 -6.15
C LEU A 526 21.12 5.58 -7.37
N ALA A 527 22.16 4.80 -7.74
CA ALA A 527 22.88 5.00 -9.00
C ALA A 527 22.02 4.68 -10.23
N ARG A 528 20.99 3.88 -10.05
CA ARG A 528 20.02 3.52 -11.09
C ARG A 528 19.10 4.72 -11.34
N GLN A 529 19.13 5.25 -12.55
CA GLN A 529 18.39 6.48 -12.89
C GLN A 529 16.87 6.31 -12.78
N GLU A 530 16.37 5.11 -13.04
CA GLU A 530 14.96 4.76 -12.91
C GLU A 530 14.47 4.66 -11.46
N VAL A 531 15.36 4.55 -10.47
CA VAL A 531 15.00 4.49 -9.05
C VAL A 531 14.82 5.89 -8.49
N GLY A 532 13.63 6.21 -8.02
CA GLY A 532 13.29 7.48 -7.38
C GLY A 532 13.47 7.46 -5.88
N VAL A 533 12.95 6.41 -5.23
CA VAL A 533 12.97 6.24 -3.77
C VAL A 533 13.40 4.83 -3.44
N VAL A 534 14.20 4.68 -2.39
CA VAL A 534 14.58 3.40 -1.80
C VAL A 534 14.03 3.30 -0.38
N GLY A 535 13.27 2.24 -0.11
CA GLY A 535 12.84 1.84 1.22
C GLY A 535 13.51 0.54 1.63
N VAL A 536 13.49 0.25 2.91
CA VAL A 536 14.26 -0.81 3.53
C VAL A 536 13.38 -1.71 4.39
N ARG A 537 13.92 -2.82 4.86
CA ARG A 537 13.22 -3.72 5.77
C ARG A 537 13.22 -3.16 7.18
N LEU A 538 12.03 -2.98 7.77
CA LEU A 538 11.91 -2.62 9.18
C LEU A 538 11.41 -3.81 10.00
N LEU A 539 12.00 -3.98 11.16
CA LEU A 539 11.65 -5.00 12.14
C LEU A 539 11.19 -4.34 13.44
N TYR A 540 10.26 -4.97 14.13
CA TYR A 540 9.97 -4.63 15.51
C TYR A 540 11.13 -5.06 16.44
N PRO A 541 11.22 -4.52 17.68
CA PRO A 541 12.26 -4.93 18.63
C PRO A 541 12.26 -6.42 18.99
N ASP A 542 11.14 -7.11 18.80
CA ASP A 542 11.02 -8.56 18.99
C ASP A 542 11.48 -9.38 17.77
N GLY A 543 11.93 -8.70 16.72
CA GLY A 543 12.39 -9.30 15.47
C GLY A 543 11.28 -9.62 14.48
N THR A 544 9.99 -9.43 14.81
CA THR A 544 8.91 -9.59 13.85
C THR A 544 8.96 -8.51 12.77
N LEU A 545 8.46 -8.84 11.58
CA LEU A 545 8.47 -7.91 10.45
C LEU A 545 7.47 -6.76 10.69
N GLN A 546 7.92 -5.54 10.47
CA GLN A 546 7.09 -4.35 10.52
C GLN A 546 6.77 -3.80 9.13
N HIS A 547 7.76 -3.79 8.23
CA HIS A 547 7.62 -3.20 6.91
C HIS A 547 8.46 -3.95 5.86
N ALA A 548 7.80 -4.32 4.78
CA ALA A 548 8.40 -4.87 3.56
C ALA A 548 7.81 -4.22 2.29
N GLY A 549 7.59 -2.91 2.34
CA GLY A 549 6.85 -2.16 1.33
C GLY A 549 5.42 -1.86 1.78
N VAL A 550 4.73 -1.01 1.03
CA VAL A 550 3.33 -0.62 1.27
C VAL A 550 2.47 -1.16 0.14
N ALA A 551 1.46 -1.96 0.49
CA ALA A 551 0.41 -2.40 -0.40
C ALA A 551 -0.73 -1.38 -0.46
N LEU A 552 -1.31 -1.21 -1.64
CA LEU A 552 -2.44 -0.31 -1.90
C LEU A 552 -3.77 -1.07 -1.90
N GLY A 553 -4.88 -0.31 -1.81
CA GLY A 553 -6.22 -0.88 -1.88
C GLY A 553 -6.62 -1.67 -0.63
N GLY A 554 -6.08 -1.35 0.54
CA GLY A 554 -6.58 -1.84 1.82
C GLY A 554 -8.02 -1.37 2.12
N VAL A 555 -8.52 -1.68 3.31
CA VAL A 555 -9.87 -1.25 3.74
C VAL A 555 -9.99 0.27 3.57
N GLU A 556 -11.04 0.71 2.91
CA GLU A 556 -11.29 2.13 2.57
C GLU A 556 -10.15 2.77 1.73
N GLY A 557 -9.37 1.98 1.00
CA GLY A 557 -8.25 2.48 0.20
C GLY A 557 -7.01 2.88 1.02
N ARG A 558 -6.95 2.55 2.29
CA ARG A 558 -5.78 2.85 3.14
C ARG A 558 -4.55 2.07 2.68
N PRO A 559 -3.40 2.72 2.54
CA PRO A 559 -2.12 2.01 2.38
C PRO A 559 -1.82 1.13 3.60
N VAL A 560 -1.31 -0.07 3.38
CA VAL A 560 -1.04 -1.05 4.43
C VAL A 560 0.38 -1.58 4.32
N HIS A 561 1.11 -1.67 5.43
CA HIS A 561 2.45 -2.28 5.43
C HIS A 561 2.37 -3.77 5.11
N GLU A 562 3.16 -4.24 4.16
CA GLU A 562 3.29 -5.66 3.87
C GLU A 562 4.06 -6.39 4.97
N GLY A 563 3.61 -7.59 5.29
CA GLY A 563 4.28 -8.48 6.24
C GLY A 563 4.15 -8.10 7.71
N LEU A 564 3.30 -7.14 8.05
CA LEU A 564 3.12 -6.65 9.42
C LEU A 564 2.90 -7.79 10.44
N HIS A 565 3.72 -7.82 11.48
CA HIS A 565 3.75 -8.85 12.54
C HIS A 565 4.05 -10.29 12.08
N SER A 566 4.60 -10.47 10.87
CA SER A 566 5.06 -11.78 10.44
C SER A 566 6.27 -12.25 11.24
N ALA A 567 6.42 -13.58 11.37
CA ALA A 567 7.49 -14.16 12.14
C ALA A 567 8.89 -13.76 11.61
N PRO A 568 9.91 -13.72 12.47
CA PRO A 568 11.28 -13.48 12.03
C PRO A 568 11.69 -14.46 10.93
N GLY A 569 12.22 -13.95 9.80
CA GLY A 569 12.69 -14.77 8.68
C GLY A 569 11.57 -15.27 7.74
N GLU A 570 10.30 -15.00 8.04
CA GLU A 570 9.20 -15.31 7.12
C GLU A 570 9.31 -14.50 5.83
N GLY A 571 9.29 -15.18 4.68
CA GLY A 571 9.52 -14.55 3.38
C GLY A 571 8.27 -13.97 2.71
N GLY A 572 7.08 -14.31 3.20
CA GLY A 572 5.83 -13.99 2.50
C GLY A 572 5.65 -14.77 1.19
N PRO A 573 4.59 -14.49 0.42
CA PRO A 573 4.35 -15.16 -0.85
C PRO A 573 5.55 -15.05 -1.78
N LEU A 574 6.04 -16.19 -2.29
CA LEU A 574 7.21 -16.27 -3.18
C LEU A 574 8.49 -15.63 -2.60
N GLY A 575 8.62 -15.56 -1.29
CA GLY A 575 9.79 -14.95 -0.63
C GLY A 575 9.88 -13.42 -0.78
N ARG A 576 8.82 -12.73 -1.17
CA ARG A 576 8.83 -11.32 -1.57
C ARG A 576 9.30 -10.34 -0.49
N TRP A 577 9.19 -10.69 0.79
CA TRP A 577 9.64 -9.84 1.89
C TRP A 577 11.15 -9.89 2.12
N LEU A 578 11.82 -10.88 1.53
CA LEU A 578 13.26 -11.10 1.61
C LEU A 578 13.96 -10.84 0.26
N ARG A 579 13.27 -10.27 -0.73
CA ARG A 579 13.80 -10.03 -2.06
C ARG A 579 13.72 -8.57 -2.46
N ARG A 580 14.71 -8.09 -3.18
CA ARG A 580 14.68 -6.77 -3.81
C ARG A 580 13.65 -6.74 -4.92
N ARG A 581 12.80 -5.73 -4.93
CA ARG A 581 11.70 -5.58 -5.89
C ARG A 581 11.16 -4.15 -5.94
N SER A 582 10.46 -3.80 -7.01
CA SER A 582 9.65 -2.60 -7.04
C SER A 582 8.42 -2.77 -6.13
N VAL A 583 8.03 -1.68 -5.46
CA VAL A 583 6.85 -1.60 -4.59
C VAL A 583 6.04 -0.36 -4.92
N SER A 584 4.80 -0.32 -4.47
CA SER A 584 3.93 0.83 -4.73
C SER A 584 4.29 2.05 -3.88
N SER A 585 4.77 1.83 -2.66
CA SER A 585 5.25 2.86 -1.74
C SER A 585 6.10 2.25 -0.63
N VAL A 586 6.81 3.08 0.12
CA VAL A 586 7.60 2.74 1.31
C VAL A 586 7.33 3.76 2.42
N THR A 587 7.68 3.43 3.66
CA THR A 587 7.43 4.29 4.81
C THR A 587 8.52 5.35 5.01
N GLY A 588 8.11 6.52 5.49
CA GLY A 588 9.01 7.60 5.91
C GLY A 588 9.81 7.31 7.18
N ALA A 589 9.57 6.19 7.85
CA ALA A 589 10.41 5.80 9.00
C ALA A 589 11.89 5.64 8.63
N PHE A 590 12.16 5.19 7.39
CA PHE A 590 13.45 5.28 6.73
C PHE A 590 13.26 5.22 5.21
N MET A 591 13.53 6.31 4.52
CA MET A 591 13.50 6.35 3.06
C MET A 591 14.65 7.18 2.51
N ALA A 592 15.19 6.74 1.36
CA ALA A 592 16.33 7.39 0.72
C ALA A 592 16.02 7.78 -0.72
N MET A 593 16.60 8.89 -1.19
CA MET A 593 16.47 9.33 -2.57
C MET A 593 17.60 10.27 -2.98
N ARG A 594 17.77 10.46 -4.29
CA ARG A 594 18.67 11.51 -4.79
C ARG A 594 18.08 12.88 -4.50
N ARG A 595 18.94 13.85 -4.15
CA ARG A 595 18.52 15.25 -3.95
C ARG A 595 17.81 15.83 -5.16
N GLU A 596 18.38 15.63 -6.35
CA GLU A 596 17.80 16.15 -7.60
C GLU A 596 16.37 15.66 -7.82
N VAL A 597 16.07 14.40 -7.44
CA VAL A 597 14.72 13.82 -7.52
C VAL A 597 13.81 14.48 -6.50
N PHE A 598 14.26 14.63 -5.25
CA PHE A 598 13.48 15.29 -4.19
C PHE A 598 13.08 16.71 -4.59
N GLU A 599 14.04 17.50 -5.11
CA GLU A 599 13.81 18.86 -5.55
C GLU A 599 12.89 18.93 -6.79
N GLN A 600 13.06 18.00 -7.74
CA GLN A 600 12.19 17.89 -8.91
C GLN A 600 10.73 17.60 -8.52
N LEU A 601 10.51 16.74 -7.52
CA LEU A 601 9.18 16.37 -7.02
C LEU A 601 8.55 17.46 -6.13
N GLY A 602 9.31 18.52 -5.76
CA GLY A 602 8.87 19.59 -4.89
C GLY A 602 8.83 19.24 -3.40
N GLY A 603 9.49 18.14 -3.00
CA GLY A 603 9.54 17.67 -1.62
C GLY A 603 8.24 17.06 -1.12
N PHE A 604 8.16 16.95 0.22
CA PHE A 604 6.93 16.50 0.90
C PHE A 604 5.83 17.56 0.83
N ASP A 605 4.59 17.13 0.77
CA ASP A 605 3.44 18.03 0.91
C ASP A 605 3.21 18.37 2.40
N GLU A 606 3.36 19.63 2.75
CA GLU A 606 3.21 20.10 4.13
C GLU A 606 1.76 20.09 4.62
N ALA A 607 0.76 19.91 3.74
CA ALA A 607 -0.62 19.69 4.12
C ALA A 607 -0.82 18.28 4.73
N LEU A 608 0.00 17.31 4.31
CA LEU A 608 0.09 15.98 4.91
C LEU A 608 1.15 16.02 6.02
N ALA A 609 0.74 16.47 7.18
CA ALA A 609 1.68 16.81 8.25
C ALA A 609 2.36 15.58 8.86
N ILE A 610 1.70 14.41 8.88
CA ILE A 610 2.17 13.21 9.60
C ILE A 610 1.82 11.91 8.86
N GLY A 611 0.59 11.75 8.38
CA GLY A 611 0.14 10.55 7.67
C GLY A 611 0.23 10.72 6.15
N TYR A 612 0.42 9.61 5.44
CA TYR A 612 0.35 9.53 3.97
C TYR A 612 1.36 10.38 3.19
N ASN A 613 2.19 11.17 3.85
CA ASN A 613 3.20 12.04 3.23
C ASN A 613 4.29 11.24 2.49
N ASP A 614 4.71 10.13 3.04
CA ASP A 614 5.63 9.17 2.43
C ASP A 614 5.03 8.50 1.19
N THR A 615 3.78 8.07 1.30
CA THR A 615 3.04 7.48 0.18
C THR A 615 2.77 8.53 -0.91
N ASP A 616 2.44 9.78 -0.55
CA ASP A 616 2.28 10.90 -1.50
C ASP A 616 3.58 11.16 -2.27
N LEU A 617 4.73 11.22 -1.58
CA LEU A 617 6.03 11.42 -2.23
C LEU A 617 6.37 10.25 -3.17
N CYS A 618 6.11 9.01 -2.75
CA CYS A 618 6.27 7.84 -3.61
C CYS A 618 5.37 7.92 -4.85
N PHE A 619 4.13 8.39 -4.71
CA PHE A 619 3.21 8.56 -5.83
C PHE A 619 3.65 9.68 -6.77
N LYS A 620 4.18 10.79 -6.25
CA LYS A 620 4.81 11.84 -7.07
C LYS A 620 5.97 11.27 -7.90
N ALA A 621 6.83 10.44 -7.29
CA ALA A 621 7.92 9.78 -7.98
C ALA A 621 7.41 8.84 -9.09
N ARG A 622 6.38 8.02 -8.80
CA ARG A 622 5.75 7.14 -9.80
C ARG A 622 5.07 7.94 -10.92
N ALA A 623 4.43 9.05 -10.64
CA ALA A 623 3.85 9.93 -11.66
C ALA A 623 4.94 10.53 -12.57
N ALA A 624 6.13 10.81 -12.02
CA ALA A 624 7.30 11.22 -12.77
C ALA A 624 7.96 10.08 -13.57
N GLY A 625 7.47 8.82 -13.46
CA GLY A 625 8.02 7.65 -14.14
C GLY A 625 9.21 7.02 -13.42
N LEU A 626 9.36 7.26 -12.13
CA LEU A 626 10.41 6.68 -11.32
C LEU A 626 9.89 5.47 -10.52
N ARG A 627 10.78 4.53 -10.22
CA ARG A 627 10.49 3.34 -9.42
C ARG A 627 10.67 3.61 -7.93
N ILE A 628 9.86 2.92 -7.13
CA ILE A 628 10.05 2.80 -5.69
C ILE A 628 10.64 1.42 -5.44
N LEU A 629 11.86 1.38 -4.96
CA LEU A 629 12.60 0.13 -4.73
C LEU A 629 12.53 -0.25 -3.25
N TYR A 630 12.25 -1.50 -2.96
CA TYR A 630 12.40 -2.09 -1.63
C TYR A 630 13.66 -2.96 -1.62
N ASP A 631 14.62 -2.63 -0.75
CA ASP A 631 15.82 -3.44 -0.52
C ASP A 631 15.80 -4.07 0.88
N PRO A 632 15.49 -5.37 1.01
CA PRO A 632 15.44 -6.08 2.29
C PRO A 632 16.81 -6.37 2.90
N GLU A 633 17.89 -6.22 2.13
CA GLU A 633 19.25 -6.44 2.62
C GLU A 633 19.72 -5.31 3.54
N ILE A 634 19.03 -4.14 3.48
CA ILE A 634 19.15 -3.09 4.47
C ILE A 634 18.05 -3.30 5.50
N ALA A 635 18.40 -3.68 6.71
CA ALA A 635 17.46 -3.92 7.80
C ALA A 635 17.71 -2.98 8.98
N LEU A 636 16.61 -2.45 9.55
CA LEU A 636 16.64 -1.62 10.75
C LEU A 636 15.58 -2.11 11.73
N THR A 637 15.81 -1.93 13.02
CA THR A 637 14.78 -2.01 14.04
C THR A 637 14.07 -0.67 14.13
N HIS A 638 12.74 -0.67 14.25
CA HIS A 638 11.93 0.53 14.44
C HIS A 638 11.04 0.35 15.66
N HIS A 639 11.27 1.17 16.67
CA HIS A 639 10.63 1.07 17.99
C HIS A 639 9.21 1.64 18.07
N GLU A 640 8.61 1.92 16.97
CA GLU A 640 7.30 2.51 16.66
C GLU A 640 6.43 2.95 17.87
N SER A 641 5.85 4.14 17.74
CA SER A 641 4.74 4.64 18.59
C SER A 641 5.06 5.02 20.03
N ARG A 642 6.33 5.06 20.48
CA ARG A 642 6.65 5.51 21.84
C ARG A 642 6.40 7.01 22.03
N THR A 643 6.73 7.80 21.03
CA THR A 643 6.59 9.27 21.06
C THR A 643 5.18 9.74 20.74
N ARG A 644 4.44 9.05 19.90
CA ARG A 644 3.12 9.49 19.38
C ARG A 644 1.93 8.69 19.90
N GLY A 645 2.12 7.43 20.33
CA GLY A 645 1.05 6.47 20.60
C GLY A 645 0.30 6.07 19.31
N LEU A 646 -0.50 5.00 19.38
CA LEU A 646 -1.28 4.53 18.23
C LEU A 646 -2.40 5.52 17.84
N ASN A 647 -2.61 5.76 16.55
CA ASN A 647 -3.65 6.64 15.98
C ASN A 647 -5.08 6.12 16.14
N GLN A 648 -5.42 5.53 17.31
CA GLN A 648 -6.68 4.81 17.50
C GLN A 648 -7.73 5.55 18.31
N ARG A 649 -7.47 6.78 18.83
CA ARG A 649 -8.42 7.50 19.70
C ARG A 649 -8.37 9.03 19.56
N GLY A 650 -9.55 9.67 19.63
CA GLY A 650 -9.73 11.11 19.83
C GLY A 650 -9.39 12.01 18.62
N GLU A 651 -8.68 13.10 18.87
CA GLU A 651 -8.27 14.06 17.82
C GLU A 651 -7.38 13.46 16.73
N ARG A 652 -6.63 12.41 17.05
CA ARG A 652 -5.74 11.71 16.12
C ARG A 652 -6.50 10.94 15.04
N VAL A 653 -7.65 10.34 15.35
CA VAL A 653 -8.51 9.69 14.36
C VAL A 653 -9.05 10.70 13.35
N ARG A 654 -9.54 11.85 13.84
CA ARG A 654 -10.07 12.92 12.96
C ARG A 654 -9.01 13.50 12.04
N TRP A 655 -7.82 13.54 12.50
CA TRP A 655 -6.65 14.06 11.82
C TRP A 655 -6.15 13.09 10.74
N ASP A 656 -6.01 11.80 11.07
CA ASP A 656 -5.73 10.74 10.12
C ASP A 656 -6.80 10.67 9.01
N ASP A 657 -8.08 10.79 9.36
CA ASP A 657 -9.18 10.83 8.39
C ASP A 657 -9.15 12.09 7.49
N SER A 658 -8.69 13.24 8.01
CA SER A 658 -8.53 14.44 7.20
C SER A 658 -7.40 14.29 6.18
N GLU A 659 -6.21 13.83 6.62
CA GLU A 659 -5.08 13.62 5.72
C GLU A 659 -5.35 12.49 4.70
N LEU A 660 -6.07 11.43 5.10
CA LEU A 660 -6.54 10.40 4.18
C LEU A 660 -7.48 11.00 3.12
N THR A 661 -8.39 11.88 3.52
CA THR A 661 -9.31 12.56 2.59
C THR A 661 -8.54 13.38 1.56
N ASP A 662 -7.54 14.15 2.00
CA ASP A 662 -6.70 14.95 1.11
C ASP A 662 -5.86 14.08 0.18
N PHE A 663 -5.31 12.97 0.70
CA PHE A 663 -4.59 11.98 -0.10
C PHE A 663 -5.51 11.33 -1.15
N HIS A 664 -6.73 10.93 -0.76
CA HIS A 664 -7.73 10.35 -1.67
C HIS A 664 -8.19 11.36 -2.75
N ALA A 665 -8.39 12.62 -2.38
CA ALA A 665 -8.78 13.67 -3.33
C ALA A 665 -7.72 13.88 -4.42
N ARG A 666 -6.44 13.72 -4.07
CA ARG A 666 -5.31 13.88 -5.00
C ARG A 666 -5.10 12.67 -5.90
N TRP A 667 -5.06 11.47 -5.32
CA TRP A 667 -4.61 10.27 -6.02
C TRP A 667 -5.73 9.36 -6.55
N ARG A 668 -6.96 9.55 -6.07
CA ARG A 668 -8.18 8.90 -6.60
C ARG A 668 -8.01 7.41 -6.91
N LYS A 669 -8.07 7.00 -8.19
CA LYS A 669 -7.94 5.60 -8.60
C LYS A 669 -6.56 5.01 -8.37
N ALA A 670 -5.50 5.82 -8.44
CA ALA A 670 -4.13 5.34 -8.30
C ALA A 670 -3.89 4.60 -6.97
N GLN A 671 -4.59 5.01 -5.90
CA GLN A 671 -4.47 4.38 -4.58
C GLN A 671 -5.03 2.95 -4.49
N PHE A 672 -5.87 2.54 -5.45
CA PHE A 672 -6.46 1.20 -5.48
C PHE A 672 -5.71 0.24 -6.39
N VAL A 673 -4.69 0.73 -7.11
CA VAL A 673 -3.94 -0.06 -8.10
C VAL A 673 -2.55 -0.36 -7.58
N ASP A 674 -2.35 -1.60 -7.18
CA ASP A 674 -1.06 -2.10 -6.69
C ASP A 674 -0.41 -3.06 -7.69
N MET A 675 0.54 -2.54 -8.47
CA MET A 675 1.27 -3.34 -9.47
C MET A 675 2.28 -4.32 -8.83
N SER A 676 2.61 -4.12 -7.55
CA SER A 676 3.51 -5.02 -6.81
C SER A 676 2.83 -6.31 -6.36
N ARG A 677 1.50 -6.37 -6.41
CA ARG A 677 0.71 -7.46 -5.89
C ARG A 677 -0.22 -8.01 -6.97
N ASN A 678 -0.31 -9.35 -7.06
CA ASN A 678 -1.31 -9.97 -7.92
C ASN A 678 -2.73 -9.57 -7.48
N PRO A 679 -3.61 -9.19 -8.41
CA PRO A 679 -4.95 -8.71 -8.07
C PRO A 679 -5.90 -9.78 -7.51
N GLN A 680 -5.54 -11.07 -7.58
CA GLN A 680 -6.29 -12.15 -6.94
C GLN A 680 -6.13 -12.15 -5.42
N TRP A 681 -5.05 -11.55 -4.87
CA TRP A 681 -4.88 -11.42 -3.43
C TRP A 681 -5.85 -10.40 -2.85
N VAL A 682 -6.47 -10.78 -1.72
CA VAL A 682 -7.36 -9.90 -0.96
C VAL A 682 -6.68 -9.49 0.34
N ALA A 683 -6.75 -8.20 0.62
CA ALA A 683 -6.35 -7.66 1.92
C ALA A 683 -7.57 -7.67 2.85
N ALA A 684 -7.45 -8.34 4.01
CA ALA A 684 -8.41 -8.21 5.09
C ALA A 684 -7.76 -7.46 6.25
N GLN A 685 -8.40 -6.39 6.69
CA GLN A 685 -7.92 -5.53 7.79
C GLN A 685 -6.46 -5.07 7.62
N SER A 686 -5.52 -5.60 8.42
CA SER A 686 -4.11 -5.23 8.43
C SER A 686 -3.20 -6.22 7.67
N ARG A 687 -3.75 -7.30 7.13
CA ARG A 687 -2.98 -8.30 6.39
C ARG A 687 -3.29 -8.26 4.91
N VAL A 688 -2.25 -8.21 4.10
CA VAL A 688 -2.34 -7.97 2.65
C VAL A 688 -2.58 -9.27 1.86
N PHE A 689 -2.27 -10.43 2.44
CA PHE A 689 -2.33 -11.74 1.79
C PHE A 689 -3.19 -12.71 2.61
N ASP A 690 -4.42 -12.30 2.93
CA ASP A 690 -5.30 -13.09 3.79
C ASP A 690 -6.17 -14.09 3.03
N GLY A 691 -6.37 -13.87 1.75
CA GLY A 691 -7.21 -14.76 0.95
C GLY A 691 -7.13 -14.47 -0.54
N TYR A 692 -7.92 -15.23 -1.28
CA TYR A 692 -8.02 -15.17 -2.73
C TYR A 692 -9.43 -14.81 -3.17
N ARG A 693 -9.52 -14.09 -4.29
CA ARG A 693 -10.77 -13.87 -5.02
C ARG A 693 -10.60 -14.23 -6.50
N ASP A 694 -11.67 -14.64 -7.14
CA ASP A 694 -11.66 -14.76 -8.59
C ASP A 694 -11.74 -13.36 -9.23
N LEU A 695 -11.03 -13.20 -10.34
CA LEU A 695 -11.14 -12.02 -11.18
C LEU A 695 -12.16 -12.29 -12.28
N GLY A 696 -13.09 -11.41 -12.49
CA GLY A 696 -13.93 -11.46 -13.69
C GLY A 696 -13.10 -11.26 -14.98
N PRO A 697 -13.63 -11.66 -16.14
CA PRO A 697 -12.93 -11.42 -17.42
C PRO A 697 -12.59 -9.95 -17.65
N ARG A 698 -13.46 -9.02 -17.23
CA ARG A 698 -13.24 -7.58 -17.33
C ARG A 698 -12.05 -7.12 -16.48
N GLU A 699 -12.01 -7.49 -15.20
CA GLU A 699 -10.91 -7.12 -14.30
C GLU A 699 -9.58 -7.71 -14.78
N THR A 700 -9.61 -8.95 -15.29
CA THR A 700 -8.44 -9.59 -15.92
C THR A 700 -7.93 -8.78 -17.10
N THR A 701 -8.81 -8.31 -17.98
CA THR A 701 -8.46 -7.50 -19.15
C THR A 701 -7.92 -6.13 -18.72
N GLU A 702 -8.56 -5.47 -17.76
CA GLU A 702 -8.09 -4.18 -17.22
C GLU A 702 -6.67 -4.29 -16.63
N TRP A 703 -6.41 -5.34 -15.84
CA TRP A 703 -5.06 -5.61 -15.32
C TRP A 703 -4.07 -5.91 -16.44
N LEU A 704 -4.45 -6.76 -17.40
CA LEU A 704 -3.62 -7.14 -18.54
C LEU A 704 -3.16 -5.89 -19.31
N HIS A 705 -4.09 -5.00 -19.67
CA HIS A 705 -3.76 -3.76 -20.37
C HIS A 705 -2.85 -2.85 -19.53
N ARG A 706 -3.08 -2.78 -18.22
CA ARG A 706 -2.26 -1.98 -17.32
C ARG A 706 -0.85 -2.55 -17.19
N SER A 707 -0.73 -3.87 -16.97
CA SER A 707 0.56 -4.56 -16.86
C SER A 707 1.36 -4.51 -18.17
N ALA A 708 0.68 -4.38 -19.30
CA ALA A 708 1.27 -4.26 -20.62
C ALA A 708 1.75 -2.85 -20.96
N ARG A 709 1.50 -1.83 -20.15
CA ARG A 709 2.02 -0.46 -20.41
C ARG A 709 3.54 -0.48 -20.54
N PRO A 710 4.16 0.45 -21.30
CA PRO A 710 5.62 0.56 -21.37
C PRO A 710 6.26 0.72 -19.98
N ASP A 711 5.57 1.40 -19.09
CA ASP A 711 5.87 1.47 -17.66
C ASP A 711 4.59 1.21 -16.88
N PRO A 712 4.33 -0.04 -16.44
CA PRO A 712 3.13 -0.37 -15.67
C PRO A 712 3.12 0.23 -14.26
N TRP A 713 4.28 0.66 -13.77
CA TRP A 713 4.43 1.25 -12.43
C TRP A 713 4.13 2.75 -12.40
N ARG A 714 4.16 3.41 -13.55
CA ARG A 714 3.87 4.83 -13.65
C ARG A 714 2.40 5.13 -13.37
N ILE A 715 2.15 6.13 -12.52
CA ILE A 715 0.81 6.70 -12.33
C ILE A 715 0.54 7.65 -13.48
N MET A 716 -0.47 7.35 -14.27
CA MET A 716 -0.85 8.14 -15.44
C MET A 716 -1.93 9.18 -15.05
N PRO A 717 -2.08 10.29 -15.82
CA PRO A 717 -3.12 11.28 -15.55
C PRO A 717 -4.53 10.70 -15.43
N GLU A 718 -4.89 9.70 -16.25
CA GLU A 718 -6.18 9.01 -16.18
C GLU A 718 -6.38 8.22 -14.89
N ASP A 719 -5.31 7.81 -14.21
CA ASP A 719 -5.39 7.16 -12.90
C ASP A 719 -5.73 8.16 -11.77
N GLN A 720 -5.64 9.48 -12.04
CA GLN A 720 -5.94 10.56 -11.11
C GLN A 720 -7.34 11.18 -11.34
N VAL A 721 -8.08 10.75 -12.37
CA VAL A 721 -9.44 11.24 -12.65
C VAL A 721 -10.48 10.43 -11.87
N ALA A 722 -11.56 11.07 -11.42
CA ALA A 722 -12.70 10.36 -10.83
C ALA A 722 -13.45 9.55 -11.90
N ASP A 723 -14.13 8.49 -11.49
CA ASP A 723 -15.18 7.91 -12.33
C ASP A 723 -16.35 8.91 -12.34
N ASP A 724 -16.75 9.37 -13.54
CA ASP A 724 -17.95 10.16 -13.73
C ASP A 724 -19.23 9.33 -13.47
#